data_460cee4e0de599ae305af0995101b5e1
#
_entry.id   460cee4e0de599ae305af0995101b5e1
#
_cell.length_a   1.000
_cell.length_b   1.000
_cell.length_c   1.000
_cell.angle_alpha   90.00
_cell.angle_beta   90.00
_cell.angle_gamma   90.00
#
_symmetry.space_group_name_H-M   'P 1'
#
loop_
_entity.id
_entity.type
_entity.pdbx_description
1 polymer ?
#
loop_
_entity_poly.entity_id
_entity_poly.type
_entity_poly.pdbx_seq_one_letter_code
_entity_poly.pdbx_strand_id
1 'polypeptide(L)'
;MRTKLLIQGCCMALTAITMQSCSGQSRPLNNNGHNLWLGNISVTKSAGKAAWQIECDNVDKKALGADEIGVDASGIYNKALGDEGFSINCIGRHVTVTANTDAARLYAMFYLKRMADCGERIEDKFLVTEIPAFRYRILNHWDNPNLTVERGYAGKSLWKWEELPGKIRPEYEEYARANASIGINGTVLNNVNADARMLSREYLEKVKVLADIFRPYGIKVYLSLNFAAPKHLAGLKTSDPLDKDVIKWWNEKVAEIYGIIPDFGGFLVKANSEGQSGPQDYGRTHADGANMIADALKPFGGIVMWRAFVYAPESPDRAKQAVEEFKPLDSQFRDNVIIQIKNGPVDFQPREPFSPLFGQLENTNVMAEMQITQEYLGHSNHMVYLHPMWKECLDSDTYQNGKGSTVAAETMGKVHGNTSMGAIAGVTNIGDSVNWCGHHLAQANWYAFGRMAWNPDLSSEQILDEWLKQTFTSDRKFVEPVSEMMLASREACVKYEMPLGLHHCFSGAGHYGPGPWDRSSRPDWEPAYYHKAAADGIGFDRTSKTGTDAVSQYHEPLRSLYDNVETCPDNLILWFHHLPWDFKMKSGRTLWNELCYTFEEGIQEARGFIRTWESVEKYVDPYRYGQVHDKLVRQAKDALWWRDALMLYFQQFSKMEIPSDCSQPQHTLDELRSFRLRISNYETPALDKLPEYVLE
;
A
#
# COMPACT_ATOMS: atom_id res chain seq x y z
N MET A 1 -30.86 36.17 -68.11
CA MET A 1 -31.92 35.16 -68.27
C MET A 1 -31.87 34.22 -67.03
N ARG A 2 -33.02 34.20 -66.38
CA ARG A 2 -33.21 33.46 -65.08
C ARG A 2 -33.52 31.99 -65.36
N THR A 3 -32.95 31.07 -64.59
CA THR A 3 -33.57 29.76 -64.48
C THR A 3 -33.46 29.32 -63.02
N LYS A 4 -34.59 29.08 -62.40
CA LYS A 4 -34.78 28.52 -61.01
C LYS A 4 -34.60 27.06 -61.07
N LEU A 5 -33.88 26.49 -60.09
CA LEU A 5 -33.89 25.04 -59.78
C LEU A 5 -34.74 24.76 -58.52
N LEU A 6 -35.72 23.91 -58.69
CA LEU A 6 -36.54 23.34 -57.64
C LEU A 6 -35.73 22.21 -56.96
N ILE A 7 -35.77 22.22 -55.65
CA ILE A 7 -35.30 21.10 -54.81
C ILE A 7 -36.53 20.28 -54.36
N GLN A 8 -36.64 19.05 -54.85
CA GLN A 8 -37.57 18.06 -54.36
C GLN A 8 -36.96 17.36 -53.12
N GLY A 9 -37.70 17.42 -52.01
CA GLY A 9 -37.36 16.69 -50.81
C GLY A 9 -37.75 15.21 -50.92
N CYS A 10 -36.83 14.35 -50.58
CA CYS A 10 -37.05 12.92 -50.38
C CYS A 10 -37.09 12.62 -48.89
N CYS A 11 -38.28 12.36 -48.33
CA CYS A 11 -38.46 11.81 -47.00
C CYS A 11 -38.08 10.32 -47.02
N MET A 12 -36.97 9.94 -46.41
CA MET A 12 -36.71 8.54 -46.02
C MET A 12 -37.18 8.33 -44.58
N ALA A 13 -38.18 7.49 -44.44
CA ALA A 13 -38.60 6.97 -43.13
C ALA A 13 -37.53 6.03 -42.56
N LEU A 14 -36.87 6.43 -41.46
CA LEU A 14 -36.07 5.53 -40.68
C LEU A 14 -36.99 4.70 -39.77
N THR A 15 -37.09 3.42 -40.07
CA THR A 15 -37.65 2.42 -39.18
C THR A 15 -36.67 2.19 -38.03
N ALA A 16 -37.03 2.64 -36.84
CA ALA A 16 -36.28 2.37 -35.62
C ALA A 16 -36.41 0.87 -35.25
N ILE A 17 -35.37 0.12 -35.48
CA ILE A 17 -35.21 -1.21 -34.89
C ILE A 17 -34.80 -0.99 -33.43
N THR A 18 -35.73 -1.18 -32.52
CA THR A 18 -35.43 -1.27 -31.07
C THR A 18 -34.69 -2.58 -30.79
N MET A 19 -33.36 -2.52 -30.81
CA MET A 19 -32.54 -3.53 -30.12
C MET A 19 -32.65 -3.24 -28.64
N GLN A 20 -33.31 -4.13 -27.89
CA GLN A 20 -33.21 -4.22 -26.44
C GLN A 20 -31.79 -4.64 -26.11
N SER A 21 -30.90 -3.68 -25.86
CA SER A 21 -29.58 -3.92 -25.32
C SER A 21 -29.71 -4.10 -23.82
N CYS A 22 -29.25 -5.23 -23.30
CA CYS A 22 -28.88 -5.38 -21.91
C CYS A 22 -28.00 -4.19 -21.53
N SER A 23 -28.44 -3.37 -20.59
CA SER A 23 -27.77 -2.16 -20.16
C SER A 23 -26.56 -2.46 -19.27
N GLY A 24 -25.42 -2.81 -19.90
CA GLY A 24 -24.14 -2.45 -19.34
C GLY A 24 -24.00 -0.93 -19.56
N GLN A 25 -23.93 -0.15 -18.50
CA GLN A 25 -23.65 1.28 -18.63
C GLN A 25 -22.29 1.45 -19.32
N SER A 26 -22.28 1.88 -20.57
CA SER A 26 -21.07 2.35 -21.24
C SER A 26 -20.61 3.61 -20.53
N ARG A 27 -19.50 3.52 -19.79
CA ARG A 27 -18.88 4.70 -19.16
C ARG A 27 -18.43 5.70 -20.24
N PRO A 28 -18.39 7.01 -19.91
CA PRO A 28 -18.04 8.04 -20.90
C PRO A 28 -16.69 7.77 -21.54
N LEU A 29 -16.59 7.94 -22.85
CA LEU A 29 -15.38 7.73 -23.67
C LEU A 29 -14.17 8.63 -23.34
N ASN A 30 -14.27 9.51 -22.34
CA ASN A 30 -13.21 10.43 -21.91
C ASN A 30 -12.98 10.33 -20.40
N ASN A 31 -12.66 9.16 -19.89
CA ASN A 31 -12.27 8.99 -18.50
C ASN A 31 -10.75 9.11 -18.35
N ASN A 32 -10.28 10.16 -17.65
CA ASN A 32 -8.86 10.38 -17.38
C ASN A 32 -8.37 9.68 -16.08
N GLY A 33 -9.20 8.83 -15.47
CA GLY A 33 -8.89 8.14 -14.21
C GLY A 33 -9.15 8.95 -12.95
N HIS A 34 -9.54 10.22 -13.03
CA HIS A 34 -9.79 11.07 -11.86
C HIS A 34 -10.94 10.56 -10.99
N ASN A 35 -11.95 9.96 -11.60
CA ASN A 35 -13.13 9.45 -10.90
C ASN A 35 -12.89 8.17 -10.09
N LEU A 36 -11.70 7.59 -10.17
CA LEU A 36 -11.37 6.33 -9.50
C LEU A 36 -12.42 5.22 -9.84
N TRP A 37 -12.83 4.46 -8.86
CA TRP A 37 -13.88 3.42 -8.93
C TRP A 37 -15.30 3.95 -8.65
N LEU A 38 -15.46 5.26 -8.42
CA LEU A 38 -16.73 5.85 -8.00
C LEU A 38 -17.65 6.23 -9.15
N GLY A 39 -17.17 6.18 -10.40
CA GLY A 39 -17.89 6.62 -11.59
C GLY A 39 -18.01 8.14 -11.71
N ASN A 40 -18.35 8.81 -10.61
CA ASN A 40 -18.24 10.26 -10.41
C ASN A 40 -17.74 10.50 -8.99
N ILE A 41 -16.56 11.10 -8.87
CA ILE A 41 -15.93 11.39 -7.58
C ILE A 41 -16.38 12.70 -6.97
N SER A 42 -16.84 13.64 -7.80
CA SER A 42 -17.22 14.98 -7.36
C SER A 42 -18.37 14.96 -6.34
N VAL A 43 -18.20 15.75 -5.29
CA VAL A 43 -19.19 15.85 -4.22
C VAL A 43 -20.15 17.01 -4.50
N THR A 44 -21.42 16.69 -4.71
CA THR A 44 -22.46 17.71 -4.82
C THR A 44 -22.96 18.04 -3.41
N LYS A 45 -22.55 19.20 -2.88
CA LYS A 45 -23.05 19.66 -1.58
C LYS A 45 -24.55 19.94 -1.64
N SER A 46 -25.30 19.32 -0.74
CA SER A 46 -26.71 19.62 -0.53
C SER A 46 -26.88 20.19 0.88
N ALA A 47 -27.36 21.43 0.97
CA ALA A 47 -27.50 22.12 2.25
C ALA A 47 -28.36 21.29 3.23
N GLY A 48 -27.80 20.99 4.38
CA GLY A 48 -28.49 20.28 5.47
C GLY A 48 -28.50 18.74 5.34
N LYS A 49 -27.90 18.16 4.29
CA LYS A 49 -27.74 16.68 4.18
C LYS A 49 -26.39 16.22 4.73
N ALA A 50 -26.41 15.13 5.49
CA ALA A 50 -25.22 14.40 5.88
C ALA A 50 -24.62 13.65 4.67
N ALA A 51 -23.32 13.30 4.72
CA ALA A 51 -22.62 12.60 3.63
C ALA A 51 -23.34 11.29 3.22
N TRP A 52 -23.79 10.49 4.20
CA TRP A 52 -24.53 9.27 3.92
C TRP A 52 -25.85 9.47 3.19
N GLN A 53 -26.55 10.61 3.40
CA GLN A 53 -27.80 10.94 2.71
C GLN A 53 -27.54 11.27 1.25
N ILE A 54 -26.43 11.97 0.98
CA ILE A 54 -25.99 12.27 -0.40
C ILE A 54 -25.66 10.96 -1.12
N GLU A 55 -24.91 10.07 -0.47
CA GLU A 55 -24.57 8.78 -1.08
C GLU A 55 -25.78 7.86 -1.25
N CYS A 56 -26.79 7.93 -0.38
CA CYS A 56 -28.06 7.20 -0.55
C CYS A 56 -28.78 7.63 -1.86
N ASP A 57 -28.75 8.93 -2.18
CA ASP A 57 -29.28 9.44 -3.44
C ASP A 57 -28.48 8.97 -4.66
N ASN A 58 -27.17 8.68 -4.49
CA ASN A 58 -26.27 8.22 -5.55
C ASN A 58 -26.34 6.70 -5.80
N VAL A 59 -27.04 5.93 -4.95
CA VAL A 59 -27.21 4.49 -5.16
C VAL A 59 -28.21 4.24 -6.28
N ASP A 60 -27.82 3.44 -7.30
CA ASP A 60 -28.73 3.00 -8.36
C ASP A 60 -29.68 1.90 -7.83
N LYS A 61 -30.81 2.34 -7.26
CA LYS A 61 -31.84 1.45 -6.73
C LYS A 61 -32.39 0.47 -7.77
N LYS A 62 -32.48 0.91 -9.01
CA LYS A 62 -32.98 0.07 -10.12
C LYS A 62 -32.00 -1.05 -10.44
N ALA A 63 -30.71 -0.76 -10.49
CA ALA A 63 -29.67 -1.76 -10.68
C ALA A 63 -29.68 -2.79 -9.54
N LEU A 64 -29.83 -2.33 -8.29
CA LEU A 64 -29.97 -3.19 -7.13
C LEU A 64 -31.26 -4.03 -7.10
N GLY A 65 -32.30 -3.65 -7.81
CA GLY A 65 -33.62 -4.26 -7.73
C GLY A 65 -34.44 -3.77 -6.52
N ALA A 66 -34.05 -2.68 -5.88
CA ALA A 66 -34.74 -2.06 -4.76
C ALA A 66 -35.72 -0.98 -5.22
N ASP A 67 -36.84 -0.84 -4.51
CA ASP A 67 -37.78 0.27 -4.72
C ASP A 67 -37.41 1.46 -3.79
N GLU A 68 -36.97 1.16 -2.57
CA GLU A 68 -36.64 2.15 -1.54
C GLU A 68 -35.46 1.69 -0.69
N ILE A 69 -34.62 2.65 -0.26
CA ILE A 69 -33.58 2.46 0.74
C ILE A 69 -33.90 3.39 1.91
N GLY A 70 -34.23 2.80 3.04
CA GLY A 70 -34.47 3.48 4.31
C GLY A 70 -33.35 3.22 5.33
N VAL A 71 -33.26 4.09 6.34
CA VAL A 71 -32.38 3.88 7.48
C VAL A 71 -33.23 3.73 8.72
N ASP A 72 -32.91 2.74 9.58
CA ASP A 72 -33.60 2.53 10.84
C ASP A 72 -33.48 3.78 11.72
N ALA A 73 -34.64 4.38 12.01
CA ALA A 73 -34.77 5.60 12.79
C ALA A 73 -35.03 5.33 14.29
N SER A 74 -34.94 4.08 14.76
CA SER A 74 -35.24 3.72 16.15
C SER A 74 -34.39 4.44 17.19
N GLY A 75 -33.20 4.89 16.81
CA GLY A 75 -32.23 5.54 17.71
C GLY A 75 -31.65 4.61 18.78
N ILE A 76 -31.96 3.31 18.72
CA ILE A 76 -31.45 2.31 19.66
C ILE A 76 -30.03 1.90 19.25
N TYR A 77 -29.04 2.13 20.13
CA TYR A 77 -27.68 1.70 19.90
C TYR A 77 -27.56 0.18 19.89
N ASN A 78 -27.17 -0.39 18.73
CA ASN A 78 -26.92 -1.81 18.56
C ASN A 78 -25.46 -2.14 18.92
N LYS A 79 -25.24 -2.67 20.12
CA LYS A 79 -23.90 -3.00 20.62
C LYS A 79 -23.14 -3.98 19.74
N ALA A 80 -23.82 -4.88 19.02
CA ALA A 80 -23.18 -5.86 18.16
C ALA A 80 -22.55 -5.22 16.92
N LEU A 81 -23.08 -4.10 16.44
CA LEU A 81 -22.53 -3.38 15.28
C LEU A 81 -21.38 -2.43 15.65
N GLY A 82 -21.29 -2.03 16.94
CA GLY A 82 -20.32 -0.99 17.35
C GLY A 82 -20.55 0.33 16.62
N ASP A 83 -19.52 1.15 16.51
CA ASP A 83 -19.62 2.50 15.91
C ASP A 83 -19.52 2.51 14.38
N GLU A 84 -18.96 1.47 13.76
CA GLU A 84 -18.68 1.46 12.33
C GLU A 84 -19.36 0.31 11.56
N GLY A 85 -19.89 -0.71 12.27
CA GLY A 85 -20.61 -1.80 11.64
C GLY A 85 -22.05 -1.41 11.25
N PHE A 86 -22.60 -2.14 10.28
CA PHE A 86 -23.96 -1.96 9.79
C PHE A 86 -24.59 -3.31 9.43
N SER A 87 -25.93 -3.30 9.38
CA SER A 87 -26.72 -4.41 8.84
C SER A 87 -27.65 -3.89 7.76
N ILE A 88 -27.81 -4.66 6.69
CA ILE A 88 -28.72 -4.37 5.58
C ILE A 88 -29.71 -5.52 5.50
N ASN A 89 -31.00 -5.21 5.58
CA ASN A 89 -32.10 -6.15 5.45
C ASN A 89 -33.02 -5.73 4.30
N CYS A 90 -33.45 -6.67 3.47
CA CYS A 90 -34.40 -6.43 2.39
C CYS A 90 -35.64 -7.30 2.59
N ILE A 91 -36.83 -6.70 2.63
CA ILE A 91 -38.11 -7.36 2.68
C ILE A 91 -38.94 -6.90 1.48
N GLY A 92 -39.30 -7.83 0.60
CA GLY A 92 -39.84 -7.50 -0.70
C GLY A 92 -38.76 -6.77 -1.53
N ARG A 93 -38.96 -5.48 -1.72
CA ARG A 93 -38.00 -4.62 -2.43
C ARG A 93 -37.61 -3.37 -1.60
N HIS A 94 -37.95 -3.40 -0.31
CA HIS A 94 -37.62 -2.33 0.64
C HIS A 94 -36.36 -2.71 1.41
N VAL A 95 -35.31 -1.94 1.20
CA VAL A 95 -34.00 -2.10 1.85
C VAL A 95 -33.97 -1.22 3.10
N THR A 96 -33.64 -1.82 4.25
CA THR A 96 -33.47 -1.12 5.52
C THR A 96 -32.04 -1.27 6.01
N VAL A 97 -31.36 -0.14 6.28
CA VAL A 97 -30.02 -0.08 6.84
C VAL A 97 -30.14 0.22 8.34
N THR A 98 -29.51 -0.62 9.16
CA THR A 98 -29.33 -0.39 10.61
C THR A 98 -27.88 -0.09 10.91
N ALA A 99 -27.59 1.06 11.51
CA ALA A 99 -26.25 1.52 11.85
C ALA A 99 -26.29 2.56 12.98
N ASN A 100 -25.29 2.55 13.88
CA ASN A 100 -25.28 3.39 15.06
C ASN A 100 -24.83 4.84 14.79
N THR A 101 -23.98 5.05 13.77
CA THR A 101 -23.36 6.37 13.48
C THR A 101 -23.56 6.77 12.02
N ASP A 102 -23.34 8.04 11.72
CA ASP A 102 -23.38 8.52 10.32
C ASP A 102 -22.26 7.93 9.47
N ALA A 103 -21.09 7.66 10.06
CA ALA A 103 -20.01 6.97 9.36
C ALA A 103 -20.43 5.54 8.97
N ALA A 104 -21.04 4.78 9.88
CA ALA A 104 -21.53 3.43 9.58
C ALA A 104 -22.65 3.44 8.52
N ARG A 105 -23.55 4.44 8.56
CA ARG A 105 -24.57 4.64 7.50
C ARG A 105 -23.91 4.91 6.15
N LEU A 106 -22.86 5.74 6.13
CA LEU A 106 -22.10 6.05 4.94
C LEU A 106 -21.44 4.79 4.35
N TYR A 107 -20.82 3.95 5.18
CA TYR A 107 -20.23 2.68 4.74
C TYR A 107 -21.29 1.75 4.15
N ALA A 108 -22.49 1.68 4.74
CA ALA A 108 -23.60 0.92 4.20
C ALA A 108 -24.06 1.43 2.81
N MET A 109 -24.09 2.76 2.60
CA MET A 109 -24.43 3.33 1.28
C MET A 109 -23.38 2.97 0.23
N PHE A 110 -22.08 3.04 0.58
CA PHE A 110 -21.01 2.60 -0.32
C PHE A 110 -21.03 1.08 -0.58
N TYR A 111 -21.43 0.28 0.39
CA TYR A 111 -21.66 -1.15 0.18
C TYR A 111 -22.74 -1.38 -0.88
N LEU A 112 -23.90 -0.74 -0.74
CA LEU A 112 -25.02 -0.82 -1.70
C LEU A 112 -24.62 -0.29 -3.09
N LYS A 113 -23.88 0.82 -3.12
CA LYS A 113 -23.37 1.38 -4.37
C LYS A 113 -22.42 0.41 -5.08
N ARG A 114 -21.49 -0.22 -4.35
CA ARG A 114 -20.57 -1.22 -4.91
C ARG A 114 -21.33 -2.41 -5.49
N MET A 115 -22.33 -2.94 -4.79
CA MET A 115 -23.19 -4.01 -5.31
C MET A 115 -23.83 -3.60 -6.64
N ALA A 116 -24.45 -2.41 -6.68
CA ALA A 116 -25.08 -1.90 -7.90
C ALA A 116 -24.09 -1.76 -9.05
N ASP A 117 -22.92 -1.17 -8.79
CA ASP A 117 -21.87 -0.92 -9.79
C ASP A 117 -21.24 -2.24 -10.29
N CYS A 118 -21.20 -3.28 -9.46
CA CYS A 118 -20.73 -4.62 -9.83
C CYS A 118 -21.82 -5.46 -10.52
N GLY A 119 -23.05 -4.93 -10.66
CA GLY A 119 -24.18 -5.65 -11.27
C GLY A 119 -24.85 -6.66 -10.37
N GLU A 120 -24.61 -6.59 -9.06
CA GLU A 120 -25.26 -7.44 -8.07
C GLU A 120 -26.67 -6.91 -7.75
N ARG A 121 -27.56 -7.83 -7.44
CA ARG A 121 -28.96 -7.51 -7.09
C ARG A 121 -29.27 -7.98 -5.68
N ILE A 122 -30.08 -7.19 -4.99
CA ILE A 122 -30.64 -7.57 -3.70
C ILE A 122 -31.94 -8.34 -3.95
N GLU A 123 -32.01 -9.56 -3.44
CA GLU A 123 -33.19 -10.38 -3.46
C GLU A 123 -34.06 -10.19 -2.21
N ASP A 124 -35.31 -10.66 -2.26
CA ASP A 124 -36.18 -10.71 -1.09
C ASP A 124 -35.55 -11.57 0.02
N LYS A 125 -35.62 -11.10 1.26
CA LYS A 125 -34.98 -11.69 2.47
C LYS A 125 -33.46 -11.62 2.48
N PHE A 126 -32.83 -10.76 1.64
CA PHE A 126 -31.41 -10.49 1.76
C PHE A 126 -31.11 -9.92 3.15
N LEU A 127 -30.10 -10.47 3.80
CA LEU A 127 -29.59 -10.01 5.08
C LEU A 127 -28.07 -10.10 5.08
N VAL A 128 -27.40 -8.99 5.35
CA VAL A 128 -25.96 -8.93 5.56
C VAL A 128 -25.63 -8.08 6.78
N THR A 129 -24.60 -8.47 7.49
CA THR A 129 -24.03 -7.68 8.59
C THR A 129 -22.52 -7.54 8.34
N GLU A 130 -22.06 -6.32 8.30
CA GLU A 130 -20.67 -5.95 8.07
C GLU A 130 -20.10 -5.23 9.30
N ILE A 131 -18.96 -5.70 9.77
CA ILE A 131 -18.22 -5.09 10.88
C ILE A 131 -16.75 -5.08 10.45
N PRO A 132 -16.08 -3.92 10.46
CA PRO A 132 -14.68 -3.85 10.05
C PRO A 132 -13.79 -4.70 10.98
N ALA A 133 -12.89 -5.48 10.38
CA ALA A 133 -11.99 -6.36 11.11
C ALA A 133 -10.94 -5.57 11.92
N PHE A 134 -10.43 -4.48 11.33
CA PHE A 134 -9.50 -3.56 11.98
C PHE A 134 -10.22 -2.29 12.45
N ARG A 135 -10.01 -1.93 13.72
CA ARG A 135 -10.52 -0.67 14.29
C ARG A 135 -9.85 0.56 13.68
N TYR A 136 -8.54 0.47 13.42
CA TYR A 136 -7.74 1.55 12.83
C TYR A 136 -7.26 1.13 11.44
N ARG A 137 -7.73 1.82 10.41
CA ARG A 137 -7.46 1.57 9.00
C ARG A 137 -6.91 2.85 8.40
N ILE A 138 -5.57 2.99 8.44
CA ILE A 138 -4.90 4.28 8.35
C ILE A 138 -4.03 4.36 7.09
N LEU A 139 -4.14 5.46 6.35
CA LEU A 139 -3.19 5.80 5.29
C LEU A 139 -2.08 6.70 5.84
N ASN A 140 -0.84 6.34 5.53
CA ASN A 140 0.34 7.12 5.89
C ASN A 140 0.85 7.86 4.66
N HIS A 141 0.67 9.18 4.61
CA HIS A 141 1.29 10.03 3.61
C HIS A 141 2.73 10.36 4.01
N TRP A 142 3.64 10.27 3.05
CA TRP A 142 5.03 10.72 3.25
C TRP A 142 5.24 12.09 2.59
N ASP A 143 4.27 12.96 2.80
CA ASP A 143 4.18 14.30 2.24
C ASP A 143 4.97 15.30 3.08
N ASN A 144 5.72 16.18 2.42
CA ASN A 144 6.51 17.23 3.07
C ASN A 144 5.84 18.61 2.94
N PRO A 145 6.13 19.55 3.86
CA PRO A 145 5.61 20.92 3.77
C PRO A 145 5.98 21.66 2.48
N ASN A 146 7.08 21.27 1.81
CA ASN A 146 7.53 21.82 0.52
C ASN A 146 6.86 21.16 -0.70
N LEU A 147 5.79 20.39 -0.49
CA LEU A 147 5.00 19.67 -1.51
C LEU A 147 5.70 18.46 -2.14
N THR A 148 6.92 18.10 -1.74
CA THR A 148 7.50 16.82 -2.16
C THR A 148 6.84 15.67 -1.40
N VAL A 149 6.78 14.48 -2.02
CA VAL A 149 6.28 13.25 -1.40
C VAL A 149 7.41 12.23 -1.47
N GLU A 150 7.93 11.82 -0.33
CA GLU A 150 8.97 10.80 -0.29
C GLU A 150 8.38 9.46 -0.75
N ARG A 151 9.06 8.81 -1.69
CA ARG A 151 8.56 7.58 -2.36
C ARG A 151 7.15 7.76 -2.95
N GLY A 152 6.78 9.00 -3.27
CA GLY A 152 5.55 9.34 -3.95
C GLY A 152 5.78 9.49 -5.44
N TYR A 153 5.18 8.63 -6.24
CA TYR A 153 5.36 8.58 -7.69
C TYR A 153 4.12 9.03 -8.45
N ALA A 154 3.29 9.84 -7.79
CA ALA A 154 2.01 10.34 -8.30
C ALA A 154 1.93 11.88 -8.37
N GLY A 155 3.06 12.51 -8.59
CA GLY A 155 3.17 13.97 -8.60
C GLY A 155 3.53 14.55 -7.24
N LYS A 156 3.09 15.79 -6.99
CA LYS A 156 3.33 16.50 -5.73
C LYS A 156 2.28 16.15 -4.68
N SER A 157 2.55 16.55 -3.44
CA SER A 157 1.59 16.43 -2.35
C SER A 157 0.20 16.92 -2.73
N LEU A 158 -0.82 16.15 -2.35
CA LEU A 158 -2.22 16.56 -2.46
C LEU A 158 -2.49 17.82 -1.61
N TRP A 159 -1.82 17.92 -0.45
CA TRP A 159 -1.99 19.00 0.52
C TRP A 159 -1.25 20.26 0.07
N LYS A 160 -1.97 21.26 -0.43
CA LYS A 160 -1.37 22.54 -0.85
C LYS A 160 -1.30 23.48 0.36
N TRP A 161 -0.31 23.22 1.22
CA TRP A 161 -0.14 23.91 2.51
C TRP A 161 -0.09 25.44 2.41
N GLU A 162 0.44 25.98 1.31
CA GLU A 162 0.51 27.43 1.09
C GLU A 162 -0.85 28.05 0.79
N GLU A 163 -1.80 27.29 0.24
CA GLU A 163 -3.14 27.75 -0.05
C GLU A 163 -4.06 27.69 1.17
N LEU A 164 -3.77 26.80 2.12
CA LEU A 164 -4.56 26.61 3.33
C LEU A 164 -4.24 27.69 4.41
N PRO A 165 -5.22 28.18 5.17
CA PRO A 165 -6.65 27.81 5.15
C PRO A 165 -7.49 28.60 4.12
N GLY A 166 -6.88 29.50 3.36
CA GLY A 166 -7.58 30.48 2.51
C GLY A 166 -8.28 29.88 1.28
N LYS A 167 -7.76 28.80 0.73
CA LYS A 167 -8.33 28.13 -0.45
C LYS A 167 -8.48 26.62 -0.19
N ILE A 168 -9.70 26.15 -0.29
CA ILE A 168 -10.05 24.73 -0.17
C ILE A 168 -10.23 24.18 -1.58
N ARG A 169 -9.48 23.12 -1.90
CA ARG A 169 -9.58 22.41 -3.17
C ARG A 169 -10.63 21.31 -3.11
N PRO A 170 -11.38 21.08 -4.19
CA PRO A 170 -12.36 19.99 -4.23
C PRO A 170 -11.74 18.62 -3.99
N GLU A 171 -10.51 18.41 -4.42
CA GLU A 171 -9.77 17.16 -4.28
C GLU A 171 -9.65 16.68 -2.82
N TYR A 172 -9.72 17.58 -1.82
CA TYR A 172 -9.69 17.19 -0.41
C TYR A 172 -10.95 16.43 0.01
N GLU A 173 -12.11 16.88 -0.43
CA GLU A 173 -13.37 16.21 -0.16
C GLU A 173 -13.54 14.94 -1.02
N GLU A 174 -13.09 14.99 -2.27
CA GLU A 174 -13.02 13.83 -3.17
C GLU A 174 -12.14 12.71 -2.61
N TYR A 175 -10.97 13.06 -2.04
CA TYR A 175 -10.11 12.12 -1.31
C TYR A 175 -10.82 11.48 -0.12
N ALA A 176 -11.50 12.29 0.70
CA ALA A 176 -12.24 11.77 1.85
C ALA A 176 -13.36 10.81 1.42
N ARG A 177 -14.10 11.18 0.38
CA ARG A 177 -15.15 10.34 -0.21
C ARG A 177 -14.61 9.01 -0.75
N ALA A 178 -13.51 9.05 -1.49
CA ALA A 178 -12.85 7.84 -2.00
C ALA A 178 -12.42 6.90 -0.86
N ASN A 179 -11.79 7.44 0.18
CA ASN A 179 -11.36 6.65 1.35
C ASN A 179 -12.54 6.05 2.12
N ALA A 180 -13.59 6.81 2.37
CA ALA A 180 -14.78 6.31 3.03
C ALA A 180 -15.44 5.16 2.22
N SER A 181 -15.40 5.24 0.89
CA SER A 181 -15.99 4.21 0.01
C SER A 181 -15.34 2.83 0.13
N ILE A 182 -14.11 2.78 0.63
CA ILE A 182 -13.32 1.55 0.87
C ILE A 182 -13.07 1.28 2.35
N GLY A 183 -13.67 2.08 3.24
CA GLY A 183 -13.64 1.85 4.67
C GLY A 183 -12.41 2.37 5.41
N ILE A 184 -11.59 3.23 4.83
CA ILE A 184 -10.48 3.93 5.50
C ILE A 184 -11.06 4.95 6.51
N ASN A 185 -10.55 4.95 7.74
CA ASN A 185 -11.02 5.83 8.82
C ASN A 185 -9.93 6.70 9.46
N GLY A 186 -8.73 6.71 8.91
CA GLY A 186 -7.64 7.54 9.40
C GLY A 186 -6.64 7.90 8.31
N THR A 187 -6.02 9.07 8.45
CA THR A 187 -4.95 9.52 7.55
C THR A 187 -3.89 10.30 8.31
N VAL A 188 -2.63 9.91 8.17
CA VAL A 188 -1.46 10.67 8.60
C VAL A 188 -1.08 11.59 7.46
N LEU A 189 -1.05 12.91 7.71
CA LEU A 189 -0.94 13.91 6.65
C LEU A 189 0.48 14.22 6.18
N ASN A 190 1.50 13.81 6.95
CA ASN A 190 2.88 14.20 6.68
C ASN A 190 3.88 13.05 6.85
N ASN A 191 5.04 13.25 6.25
CA ASN A 191 6.13 12.30 6.18
C ASN A 191 6.59 11.82 7.57
N VAL A 192 6.95 10.55 7.66
CA VAL A 192 7.59 9.95 8.86
C VAL A 192 8.95 10.59 9.18
N ASN A 193 9.67 11.12 8.16
CA ASN A 193 10.79 12.04 8.33
C ASN A 193 10.27 13.45 8.65
N ALA A 194 9.61 13.57 9.80
CA ALA A 194 8.72 14.68 10.10
C ALA A 194 9.45 16.02 10.27
N ASP A 195 8.93 17.05 9.61
CA ASP A 195 9.31 18.43 9.87
C ASP A 195 8.60 18.94 11.13
N ALA A 196 9.36 19.44 12.10
CA ALA A 196 8.78 19.95 13.37
C ALA A 196 7.75 21.05 13.16
N ARG A 197 7.81 21.82 12.07
CA ARG A 197 6.85 22.88 11.71
C ARG A 197 5.41 22.38 11.64
N MET A 198 5.19 21.11 11.34
CA MET A 198 3.84 20.52 11.31
C MET A 198 3.11 20.66 12.63
N LEU A 199 3.82 20.82 13.77
CA LEU A 199 3.27 21.03 15.10
C LEU A 199 3.20 22.52 15.50
N SER A 200 3.57 23.46 14.61
CA SER A 200 3.39 24.89 14.85
C SER A 200 1.91 25.27 14.78
N ARG A 201 1.52 26.33 15.48
CA ARG A 201 0.15 26.86 15.48
C ARG A 201 -0.34 27.11 14.04
N GLU A 202 0.50 27.69 13.20
CA GLU A 202 0.19 27.96 11.79
C GLU A 202 -0.22 26.68 11.04
N TYR A 203 0.58 25.61 11.14
CA TYR A 203 0.26 24.36 10.46
C TYR A 203 -0.92 23.63 11.09
N LEU A 204 -1.10 23.69 12.41
CA LEU A 204 -2.26 23.09 13.07
C LEU A 204 -3.59 23.70 12.60
N GLU A 205 -3.63 25.02 12.35
CA GLU A 205 -4.83 25.66 11.76
C GLU A 205 -5.09 25.17 10.30
N LYS A 206 -4.04 24.87 9.53
CA LYS A 206 -4.18 24.28 8.19
C LYS A 206 -4.67 22.81 8.27
N VAL A 207 -4.10 22.04 9.20
CA VAL A 207 -4.53 20.65 9.48
C VAL A 207 -5.99 20.61 9.92
N LYS A 208 -6.44 21.59 10.74
CA LYS A 208 -7.84 21.72 11.16
C LYS A 208 -8.79 21.76 9.96
N VAL A 209 -8.45 22.51 8.90
CA VAL A 209 -9.30 22.59 7.71
C VAL A 209 -9.50 21.21 7.08
N LEU A 210 -8.43 20.41 6.96
CA LEU A 210 -8.52 19.05 6.43
C LEU A 210 -9.30 18.14 7.37
N ALA A 211 -9.09 18.25 8.70
CA ALA A 211 -9.84 17.50 9.70
C ALA A 211 -11.35 17.78 9.61
N ASP A 212 -11.73 19.05 9.45
CA ASP A 212 -13.13 19.45 9.33
C ASP A 212 -13.80 18.91 8.04
N ILE A 213 -13.02 18.80 6.95
CA ILE A 213 -13.48 18.19 5.69
C ILE A 213 -13.64 16.68 5.83
N PHE A 214 -12.73 16.00 6.53
CA PHE A 214 -12.68 14.54 6.62
C PHE A 214 -13.67 13.97 7.65
N ARG A 215 -13.98 14.72 8.69
CA ARG A 215 -14.86 14.29 9.80
C ARG A 215 -16.24 13.78 9.33
N PRO A 216 -16.95 14.44 8.39
CA PRO A 216 -18.24 13.94 7.88
C PRO A 216 -18.14 12.57 7.19
N TYR A 217 -16.92 12.18 6.76
CA TYR A 217 -16.63 10.90 6.13
C TYR A 217 -16.11 9.84 7.10
N GLY A 218 -16.11 10.13 8.41
CA GLY A 218 -15.63 9.22 9.45
C GLY A 218 -14.10 9.08 9.52
N ILE A 219 -13.35 9.98 8.88
CA ILE A 219 -11.89 9.91 8.80
C ILE A 219 -11.25 10.88 9.78
N LYS A 220 -10.41 10.35 10.69
CA LYS A 220 -9.60 11.16 11.62
C LYS A 220 -8.26 11.53 11.00
N VAL A 221 -7.75 12.71 11.36
CA VAL A 221 -6.40 13.12 11.00
C VAL A 221 -5.40 12.74 12.08
N TYR A 222 -4.23 12.33 11.65
CA TYR A 222 -3.05 12.04 12.44
C TYR A 222 -1.87 12.83 11.88
N LEU A 223 -0.82 13.01 12.67
CA LEU A 223 0.43 13.62 12.21
C LEU A 223 1.62 12.71 12.55
N SER A 224 2.61 12.69 11.69
CA SER A 224 3.95 12.23 12.08
C SER A 224 4.62 13.32 12.88
N LEU A 225 5.23 12.98 14.01
CA LEU A 225 5.94 13.94 14.84
C LEU A 225 7.46 13.84 14.66
N ASN A 226 8.13 14.97 14.76
CA ASN A 226 9.57 15.03 14.95
C ASN A 226 9.86 14.92 16.45
N PHE A 227 10.61 13.89 16.88
CA PHE A 227 10.91 13.67 18.30
C PHE A 227 11.68 14.83 18.94
N ALA A 228 12.46 15.57 18.15
CA ALA A 228 13.18 16.76 18.59
C ALA A 228 12.33 18.05 18.55
N ALA A 229 11.01 17.99 18.33
CA ALA A 229 10.15 19.16 18.26
C ALA A 229 10.25 20.10 19.49
N PRO A 230 10.43 19.63 20.74
CA PRO A 230 10.66 20.52 21.88
C PRO A 230 11.88 21.44 21.73
N LYS A 231 12.96 20.93 21.11
CA LYS A 231 14.15 21.74 20.80
C LYS A 231 13.88 22.76 19.69
N HIS A 232 13.21 22.32 18.62
CA HIS A 232 12.98 23.14 17.44
C HIS A 232 11.93 24.23 17.63
N LEU A 233 10.86 23.93 18.36
CA LEU A 233 9.71 24.84 18.51
C LEU A 233 9.72 25.65 19.80
N ALA A 234 10.35 25.14 20.88
CA ALA A 234 10.39 25.81 22.17
C ALA A 234 11.80 26.18 22.63
N GLY A 235 12.85 25.81 21.87
CA GLY A 235 14.21 26.12 22.24
C GLY A 235 14.72 25.37 23.48
N LEU A 236 14.07 24.24 23.84
CA LEU A 236 14.55 23.42 24.95
C LEU A 236 15.94 22.82 24.61
N LYS A 237 16.75 22.61 25.63
CA LYS A 237 18.12 22.10 25.45
C LYS A 237 18.16 20.61 25.12
N THR A 238 17.11 19.90 25.46
CA THR A 238 17.00 18.43 25.30
C THR A 238 15.63 18.05 24.76
N SER A 239 15.50 16.81 24.27
CA SER A 239 14.24 16.11 24.02
C SER A 239 14.23 14.76 24.76
N ASP A 240 15.03 14.62 25.85
CA ASP A 240 15.02 13.44 26.72
C ASP A 240 13.58 13.19 27.20
N PRO A 241 12.99 12.01 26.94
CA PRO A 241 11.60 11.72 27.30
C PRO A 241 11.34 11.66 28.80
N LEU A 242 12.37 11.61 29.63
CA LEU A 242 12.23 11.66 31.09
C LEU A 242 12.50 13.04 31.68
N ASP A 243 12.87 14.04 30.86
CA ASP A 243 13.04 15.41 31.30
C ASP A 243 11.67 16.06 31.57
N LYS A 244 11.53 16.72 32.74
CA LYS A 244 10.27 17.29 33.20
C LYS A 244 9.75 18.43 32.30
N ASP A 245 10.66 19.25 31.76
CA ASP A 245 10.27 20.36 30.89
C ASP A 245 9.84 19.84 29.51
N VAL A 246 10.45 18.76 29.02
CA VAL A 246 10.06 18.07 27.78
C VAL A 246 8.66 17.42 27.96
N ILE A 247 8.44 16.69 29.06
CA ILE A 247 7.13 16.10 29.38
C ILE A 247 6.05 17.18 29.48
N LYS A 248 6.34 18.28 30.18
CA LYS A 248 5.42 19.41 30.31
C LYS A 248 5.08 20.00 28.94
N TRP A 249 6.08 20.22 28.09
CA TRP A 249 5.88 20.77 26.76
C TRP A 249 4.97 19.88 25.90
N TRP A 250 5.18 18.55 25.92
CA TRP A 250 4.32 17.63 25.18
C TRP A 250 2.87 17.64 25.69
N ASN A 251 2.66 17.68 27.01
CA ASN A 251 1.30 17.78 27.59
C ASN A 251 0.60 19.07 27.13
N GLU A 252 1.31 20.21 27.13
CA GLU A 252 0.78 21.50 26.69
C GLU A 252 0.52 21.50 25.18
N LYS A 253 1.44 20.96 24.37
CA LYS A 253 1.30 20.87 22.92
C LYS A 253 0.14 19.96 22.51
N VAL A 254 -0.03 18.81 23.13
CA VAL A 254 -1.16 17.90 22.87
C VAL A 254 -2.49 18.57 23.26
N ALA A 255 -2.54 19.24 24.41
CA ALA A 255 -3.73 20.00 24.80
C ALA A 255 -4.06 21.12 23.80
N GLU A 256 -3.05 21.83 23.27
CA GLU A 256 -3.23 22.82 22.20
C GLU A 256 -3.83 22.17 20.94
N ILE A 257 -3.30 21.01 20.50
CA ILE A 257 -3.78 20.29 19.31
C ILE A 257 -5.26 19.92 19.47
N TYR A 258 -5.65 19.32 20.60
CA TYR A 258 -7.05 18.96 20.84
C TYR A 258 -7.97 20.18 21.04
N GLY A 259 -7.43 21.31 21.50
CA GLY A 259 -8.14 22.58 21.49
C GLY A 259 -8.46 23.11 20.08
N ILE A 260 -7.68 22.73 19.07
CA ILE A 260 -7.86 23.11 17.67
C ILE A 260 -8.63 22.04 16.90
N ILE A 261 -8.29 20.76 17.11
CA ILE A 261 -8.82 19.59 16.41
C ILE A 261 -9.33 18.60 17.47
N PRO A 262 -10.58 18.71 17.92
CA PRO A 262 -11.10 17.95 19.07
C PRO A 262 -11.10 16.42 18.88
N ASP A 263 -11.11 15.95 17.64
CA ASP A 263 -11.11 14.53 17.25
C ASP A 263 -9.78 14.05 16.66
N PHE A 264 -8.68 14.78 16.93
CA PHE A 264 -7.34 14.40 16.49
C PHE A 264 -7.02 12.95 16.89
N GLY A 265 -6.52 12.14 15.93
CA GLY A 265 -6.36 10.70 16.16
C GLY A 265 -5.12 10.32 16.96
N GLY A 266 -4.05 11.08 16.84
CA GLY A 266 -2.77 10.80 17.50
C GLY A 266 -1.57 10.95 16.59
N PHE A 267 -0.45 10.33 16.96
CA PHE A 267 0.83 10.49 16.26
C PHE A 267 1.38 9.20 15.69
N LEU A 268 2.03 9.33 14.52
CA LEU A 268 2.97 8.37 13.96
C LEU A 268 4.39 8.82 14.29
N VAL A 269 5.25 7.89 14.74
CA VAL A 269 6.62 8.20 15.17
C VAL A 269 7.62 7.28 14.47
N LYS A 270 8.62 7.89 13.81
CA LYS A 270 9.87 7.26 13.40
C LYS A 270 10.98 7.85 14.26
N ALA A 271 11.64 7.01 15.05
CA ALA A 271 12.67 7.43 16.01
C ALA A 271 13.96 6.65 15.82
N ASN A 272 15.11 7.31 16.02
CA ASN A 272 16.45 6.72 15.94
C ASN A 272 16.74 5.94 14.64
N SER A 273 16.21 6.42 13.53
CA SER A 273 16.40 5.81 12.22
C SER A 273 16.62 6.89 11.17
N GLU A 274 17.56 6.68 10.24
CA GLU A 274 17.84 7.55 9.10
C GLU A 274 18.00 9.05 9.47
N GLY A 275 18.71 9.32 10.57
CA GLY A 275 18.96 10.67 11.04
C GLY A 275 17.81 11.34 11.81
N GLN A 276 16.70 10.66 12.01
CA GLN A 276 15.64 11.14 12.89
C GLN A 276 16.04 10.94 14.36
N SER A 277 15.87 12.00 15.17
CA SER A 277 16.08 11.93 16.62
C SER A 277 15.10 10.97 17.28
N GLY A 278 15.55 10.37 18.37
CA GLY A 278 14.74 9.49 19.19
C GLY A 278 15.23 9.37 20.63
N PRO A 279 14.59 8.52 21.44
CA PRO A 279 14.93 8.35 22.84
C PRO A 279 16.36 7.82 23.05
N GLN A 280 16.89 7.00 22.14
CA GLN A 280 18.24 6.42 22.27
C GLN A 280 19.35 7.49 22.22
N ASP A 281 19.10 8.67 21.61
CA ASP A 281 20.01 9.82 21.64
C ASP A 281 20.29 10.29 23.08
N TYR A 282 19.44 9.92 24.02
CA TYR A 282 19.49 10.28 25.45
C TYR A 282 19.71 9.07 26.36
N GLY A 283 20.09 7.91 25.81
CA GLY A 283 20.25 6.66 26.56
C GLY A 283 18.93 6.11 27.12
N ARG A 284 17.80 6.39 26.44
CA ARG A 284 16.46 5.91 26.79
C ARG A 284 15.98 4.86 25.80
N THR A 285 15.00 4.07 26.22
CA THR A 285 14.39 3.03 25.41
C THR A 285 13.30 3.59 24.48
N HIS A 286 12.93 2.85 23.45
CA HIS A 286 11.75 3.17 22.62
C HIS A 286 10.47 3.25 23.47
N ALA A 287 10.35 2.43 24.52
CA ALA A 287 9.22 2.47 25.44
C ALA A 287 9.16 3.80 26.23
N ASP A 288 10.30 4.32 26.70
CA ASP A 288 10.34 5.62 27.37
C ASP A 288 9.84 6.74 26.45
N GLY A 289 10.30 6.74 25.20
CA GLY A 289 9.88 7.74 24.21
C GLY A 289 8.40 7.63 23.83
N ALA A 290 7.94 6.42 23.53
CA ALA A 290 6.55 6.17 23.16
C ALA A 290 5.58 6.49 24.29
N ASN A 291 5.92 6.11 25.53
CA ASN A 291 5.09 6.30 26.70
C ASN A 291 4.93 7.78 27.07
N MET A 292 5.99 8.59 26.93
CA MET A 292 5.87 10.04 27.14
C MET A 292 4.79 10.66 26.24
N ILE A 293 4.77 10.31 24.96
CA ILE A 293 3.76 10.82 24.02
C ILE A 293 2.39 10.20 24.29
N ALA A 294 2.35 8.90 24.60
CA ALA A 294 1.11 8.18 24.92
C ALA A 294 0.42 8.73 26.15
N ASP A 295 1.18 9.04 27.21
CA ASP A 295 0.66 9.63 28.45
C ASP A 295 0.05 11.04 28.17
N ALA A 296 0.67 11.84 27.29
CA ALA A 296 0.12 13.14 26.89
C ALA A 296 -1.19 13.00 26.09
N LEU A 297 -1.31 11.98 25.23
CA LEU A 297 -2.50 11.72 24.41
C LEU A 297 -3.65 11.05 25.18
N LYS A 298 -3.35 10.30 26.23
CA LYS A 298 -4.31 9.46 26.97
C LYS A 298 -5.56 10.18 27.45
N PRO A 299 -5.49 11.43 27.99
CA PRO A 299 -6.67 12.18 28.43
C PRO A 299 -7.68 12.46 27.31
N PHE A 300 -7.23 12.43 26.06
CA PHE A 300 -8.02 12.77 24.87
C PHE A 300 -8.41 11.54 24.04
N GLY A 301 -7.94 10.34 24.41
CA GLY A 301 -8.19 9.10 23.68
C GLY A 301 -7.38 8.91 22.41
N GLY A 302 -6.29 9.67 22.23
CA GLY A 302 -5.38 9.54 21.11
C GLY A 302 -4.41 8.37 21.25
N ILE A 303 -3.87 7.92 20.11
CA ILE A 303 -2.95 6.79 20.02
C ILE A 303 -1.55 7.20 19.52
N VAL A 304 -0.56 6.38 19.85
CA VAL A 304 0.80 6.45 19.28
C VAL A 304 1.01 5.24 18.40
N MET A 305 1.32 5.46 17.13
CA MET A 305 1.83 4.46 16.19
C MET A 305 3.35 4.59 16.16
N TRP A 306 4.05 3.67 16.81
CA TRP A 306 5.51 3.71 16.92
C TRP A 306 6.12 2.72 15.96
N ARG A 307 6.85 3.21 14.94
CA ARG A 307 7.43 2.34 13.92
C ARG A 307 8.60 1.53 14.47
N ALA A 308 8.53 0.21 14.29
CA ALA A 308 9.64 -0.71 14.52
C ALA A 308 10.57 -0.76 13.31
N PHE A 309 11.05 0.41 12.88
CA PHE A 309 12.00 0.54 11.79
C PHE A 309 13.29 1.14 12.30
N VAL A 310 14.27 0.28 12.45
CA VAL A 310 15.54 0.61 13.09
C VAL A 310 16.67 0.37 12.12
N TYR A 311 17.62 1.30 12.13
CA TYR A 311 18.92 1.16 11.50
C TYR A 311 20.01 1.26 12.58
N ALA A 312 20.17 0.20 13.37
CA ALA A 312 21.28 0.09 14.30
C ALA A 312 22.45 -0.63 13.61
N PRO A 313 23.61 0.00 13.46
CA PRO A 313 24.76 -0.59 12.77
C PRO A 313 25.43 -1.72 13.56
N GLU A 314 24.94 -2.01 14.75
CA GLU A 314 25.56 -2.96 15.69
C GLU A 314 25.15 -4.41 15.45
N SER A 315 24.01 -4.65 14.81
CA SER A 315 23.59 -6.00 14.46
C SER A 315 24.32 -6.52 13.21
N PRO A 316 24.83 -7.76 13.25
CA PRO A 316 25.48 -8.38 12.10
C PRO A 316 24.50 -8.68 10.94
N ASP A 317 23.22 -8.72 11.23
CA ASP A 317 22.14 -8.91 10.25
C ASP A 317 20.98 -7.96 10.52
N ARG A 318 20.75 -7.05 9.56
CA ARG A 318 19.67 -6.08 9.63
C ARG A 318 18.28 -6.72 9.78
N ALA A 319 18.09 -7.93 9.28
CA ALA A 319 16.82 -8.65 9.40
C ALA A 319 16.46 -8.99 10.86
N LYS A 320 17.43 -8.99 11.78
CA LYS A 320 17.22 -9.31 13.20
C LYS A 320 16.87 -8.09 14.05
N GLN A 321 17.21 -6.89 13.61
CA GLN A 321 17.24 -5.68 14.44
C GLN A 321 15.90 -5.35 15.09
N ALA A 322 14.80 -5.45 14.37
CA ALA A 322 13.48 -5.10 14.92
C ALA A 322 13.12 -6.01 16.12
N VAL A 323 13.40 -7.30 16.04
CA VAL A 323 13.17 -8.23 17.15
C VAL A 323 14.13 -7.96 18.30
N GLU A 324 15.41 -7.75 18.01
CA GLU A 324 16.44 -7.50 19.04
C GLU A 324 16.14 -6.24 19.86
N GLU A 325 15.57 -5.21 19.24
CA GLU A 325 15.24 -3.93 19.92
C GLU A 325 13.87 -3.90 20.59
N PHE A 326 12.86 -4.52 19.98
CA PHE A 326 11.48 -4.37 20.46
C PHE A 326 11.01 -5.51 21.38
N LYS A 327 11.47 -6.76 21.16
CA LYS A 327 11.10 -7.89 22.02
C LYS A 327 11.43 -7.68 23.51
N PRO A 328 12.62 -7.14 23.88
CA PRO A 328 12.93 -6.86 25.29
C PRO A 328 12.04 -5.81 25.95
N LEU A 329 11.32 -5.03 25.14
CA LEU A 329 10.42 -3.95 25.58
C LEU A 329 8.96 -4.39 25.66
N ASP A 330 8.64 -5.64 25.31
CA ASP A 330 7.28 -6.16 25.45
C ASP A 330 6.77 -5.95 26.88
N SER A 331 5.52 -5.62 27.07
CA SER A 331 4.90 -5.23 28.35
C SER A 331 5.30 -3.86 28.91
N GLN A 332 6.23 -3.12 28.29
CA GLN A 332 6.65 -1.81 28.78
C GLN A 332 5.89 -0.65 28.14
N PHE A 333 5.23 -0.89 27.02
CA PHE A 333 4.45 0.13 26.31
C PHE A 333 3.08 0.36 26.95
N ARG A 334 2.58 1.59 26.87
CA ARG A 334 1.21 1.95 27.28
C ARG A 334 0.17 1.26 26.40
N ASP A 335 -1.04 1.12 26.93
CA ASP A 335 -2.20 0.53 26.25
C ASP A 335 -2.65 1.28 24.97
N ASN A 336 -2.32 2.57 24.85
CA ASN A 336 -2.58 3.39 23.65
C ASN A 336 -1.36 3.53 22.71
N VAL A 337 -0.33 2.71 22.89
CA VAL A 337 0.79 2.56 21.94
C VAL A 337 0.54 1.34 21.06
N ILE A 338 0.77 1.48 19.76
CA ILE A 338 0.73 0.39 18.77
C ILE A 338 2.09 0.36 18.07
N ILE A 339 2.77 -0.77 18.11
CA ILE A 339 4.03 -0.95 17.37
C ILE A 339 3.69 -1.23 15.90
N GLN A 340 4.13 -0.33 15.03
CA GLN A 340 3.90 -0.39 13.59
C GLN A 340 5.05 -1.14 12.92
N ILE A 341 4.75 -2.31 12.35
CA ILE A 341 5.72 -3.28 11.85
C ILE A 341 5.54 -3.43 10.34
N LYS A 342 6.61 -3.29 9.56
CA LYS A 342 6.60 -3.56 8.12
C LYS A 342 6.25 -5.02 7.84
N ASN A 343 5.67 -5.28 6.68
CA ASN A 343 5.32 -6.64 6.26
C ASN A 343 6.53 -7.60 6.27
N GLY A 344 7.72 -7.14 5.88
CA GLY A 344 8.98 -7.90 5.93
C GLY A 344 9.97 -7.36 6.98
N PRO A 345 11.01 -8.14 7.34
CA PRO A 345 11.94 -7.78 8.41
C PRO A 345 12.94 -6.69 8.03
N VAL A 346 13.12 -6.38 6.74
CA VAL A 346 14.09 -5.39 6.28
C VAL A 346 13.41 -4.13 5.74
N ASP A 347 12.76 -4.22 4.57
CA ASP A 347 12.16 -3.04 3.95
C ASP A 347 11.31 -3.44 2.73
N PHE A 348 10.06 -3.30 2.69
CA PHE A 348 9.08 -3.45 1.59
C PHE A 348 9.59 -4.03 0.25
N GLN A 349 10.52 -4.98 0.32
CA GLN A 349 11.14 -5.59 -0.87
C GLN A 349 10.12 -6.40 -1.68
N PRO A 350 10.34 -6.66 -2.98
CA PRO A 350 9.43 -7.44 -3.81
C PRO A 350 9.05 -8.79 -3.21
N ARG A 351 10.00 -9.45 -2.50
CA ARG A 351 9.74 -10.62 -1.66
C ARG A 351 10.61 -10.62 -0.42
N GLU A 352 9.96 -10.69 0.73
CA GLU A 352 10.54 -10.97 2.04
C GLU A 352 9.68 -12.04 2.74
N PRO A 353 10.20 -12.82 3.68
CA PRO A 353 9.33 -13.51 4.62
C PRO A 353 8.59 -12.46 5.47
N PHE A 354 7.48 -12.82 6.10
CA PHE A 354 6.85 -11.88 7.04
C PHE A 354 7.81 -11.52 8.19
N SER A 355 7.68 -10.32 8.73
CA SER A 355 8.53 -9.87 9.85
C SER A 355 8.33 -10.76 11.09
N PRO A 356 9.38 -11.39 11.61
CA PRO A 356 9.26 -12.26 12.80
C PRO A 356 8.79 -11.49 14.05
N LEU A 357 8.90 -10.16 14.05
CA LEU A 357 8.44 -9.35 15.19
C LEU A 357 6.94 -9.49 15.45
N PHE A 358 6.11 -9.79 14.44
CA PHE A 358 4.69 -10.10 14.65
C PHE A 358 4.46 -11.25 15.62
N GLY A 359 5.36 -12.24 15.62
CA GLY A 359 5.30 -13.38 16.53
C GLY A 359 6.12 -13.23 17.82
N GLN A 360 6.51 -12.01 18.24
CA GLN A 360 7.42 -11.80 19.37
C GLN A 360 6.91 -10.85 20.46
N LEU A 361 5.75 -10.20 20.23
CA LEU A 361 5.14 -9.26 21.18
C LEU A 361 3.80 -9.83 21.65
N GLU A 362 3.70 -10.18 22.96
CA GLU A 362 2.51 -10.81 23.54
C GLU A 362 1.63 -9.81 24.29
N ASN A 363 2.23 -8.74 24.80
CA ASN A 363 1.58 -7.77 25.70
C ASN A 363 1.51 -6.36 25.13
N THR A 364 1.93 -6.18 23.89
CA THR A 364 1.98 -4.90 23.19
C THR A 364 1.13 -4.94 21.94
N ASN A 365 0.29 -3.92 21.72
CA ASN A 365 -0.49 -3.82 20.50
C ASN A 365 0.44 -3.69 19.29
N VAL A 366 0.13 -4.41 18.21
CA VAL A 366 0.88 -4.38 16.95
C VAL A 366 -0.03 -4.05 15.78
N MET A 367 0.53 -3.45 14.74
CA MET A 367 -0.13 -3.22 13.46
C MET A 367 0.80 -3.52 12.29
N ALA A 368 0.24 -4.00 11.20
CA ALA A 368 0.99 -4.18 9.98
C ALA A 368 1.09 -2.85 9.22
N GLU A 369 2.32 -2.53 8.75
CA GLU A 369 2.59 -1.45 7.81
C GLU A 369 2.82 -2.06 6.43
N MET A 370 1.85 -1.82 5.53
CA MET A 370 1.96 -2.19 4.12
C MET A 370 2.44 -1.00 3.30
N GLN A 371 3.13 -1.24 2.19
CA GLN A 371 3.49 -0.16 1.27
C GLN A 371 2.59 -0.22 0.03
N ILE A 372 1.74 0.79 -0.17
CA ILE A 372 0.89 0.93 -1.36
C ILE A 372 1.70 1.57 -2.49
N THR A 373 2.65 2.43 -2.15
CA THR A 373 3.65 2.91 -3.09
C THR A 373 4.62 1.80 -3.49
N GLN A 374 5.09 1.80 -4.71
CA GLN A 374 5.91 0.73 -5.31
C GLN A 374 7.39 1.13 -5.31
N GLU A 375 7.97 1.38 -4.13
CA GLU A 375 9.34 1.87 -3.99
C GLU A 375 10.39 0.99 -4.68
N TYR A 376 10.21 -0.34 -4.58
CA TYR A 376 11.12 -1.34 -5.12
C TYR A 376 10.53 -2.17 -6.26
N LEU A 377 9.38 -1.75 -6.78
CA LEU A 377 8.55 -2.50 -7.73
C LEU A 377 8.27 -1.65 -8.99
N GLY A 378 9.30 -0.93 -9.48
CA GLY A 378 9.21 -0.13 -10.69
C GLY A 378 8.43 1.17 -10.58
N HIS A 379 8.22 1.69 -9.36
CA HIS A 379 7.50 2.93 -9.07
C HIS A 379 6.13 2.97 -9.74
N SER A 380 5.72 4.10 -10.32
CA SER A 380 4.49 4.17 -11.12
C SER A 380 4.70 3.84 -12.61
N ASN A 381 5.86 3.32 -13.00
CA ASN A 381 6.11 2.85 -14.37
C ASN A 381 5.70 1.39 -14.57
N HIS A 382 5.74 0.57 -13.50
CA HIS A 382 5.33 -0.84 -13.60
C HIS A 382 3.90 -1.03 -13.09
N MET A 383 3.18 -1.93 -13.72
CA MET A 383 1.91 -2.45 -13.25
C MET A 383 2.20 -3.63 -12.30
N VAL A 384 1.96 -3.41 -11.00
CA VAL A 384 2.09 -4.43 -9.97
C VAL A 384 0.87 -4.37 -9.03
N TYR A 385 0.08 -5.43 -9.01
CA TYR A 385 -1.02 -5.56 -8.07
C TYR A 385 -0.51 -6.15 -6.75
N LEU A 386 -0.56 -5.35 -5.69
CA LEU A 386 0.14 -5.62 -4.44
C LEU A 386 -0.63 -6.49 -3.43
N HIS A 387 -1.95 -6.60 -3.60
CA HIS A 387 -2.77 -7.33 -2.64
C HIS A 387 -2.34 -8.79 -2.41
N PRO A 388 -1.90 -9.56 -3.43
CA PRO A 388 -1.36 -10.91 -3.20
C PRO A 388 -0.18 -10.94 -2.22
N MET A 389 0.71 -9.95 -2.28
CA MET A 389 1.84 -9.83 -1.35
C MET A 389 1.38 -9.51 0.08
N TRP A 390 0.41 -8.61 0.24
CA TRP A 390 -0.12 -8.27 1.56
C TRP A 390 -0.91 -9.42 2.17
N LYS A 391 -1.68 -10.13 1.36
CA LYS A 391 -2.42 -11.31 1.77
C LYS A 391 -1.49 -12.43 2.20
N GLU A 392 -0.42 -12.70 1.45
CA GLU A 392 0.64 -13.66 1.81
C GLU A 392 1.20 -13.35 3.22
N CYS A 393 1.46 -12.07 3.53
CA CYS A 393 1.91 -11.65 4.85
C CYS A 393 0.84 -11.85 5.92
N LEU A 394 -0.38 -11.36 5.70
CA LEU A 394 -1.47 -11.42 6.70
C LEU A 394 -1.92 -12.85 7.01
N ASP A 395 -1.89 -13.74 6.02
CA ASP A 395 -2.26 -15.16 6.19
C ASP A 395 -1.13 -16.00 6.80
N SER A 396 0.10 -15.50 6.83
CA SER A 396 1.24 -16.19 7.43
C SER A 396 0.98 -16.45 8.91
N ASP A 397 1.14 -17.72 9.33
CA ASP A 397 0.98 -18.12 10.73
C ASP A 397 2.29 -17.89 11.49
N THR A 398 2.25 -17.10 12.52
CA THR A 398 3.41 -16.83 13.39
C THR A 398 3.72 -17.99 14.32
N TYR A 399 2.73 -18.84 14.58
CA TYR A 399 2.73 -19.90 15.58
C TYR A 399 3.05 -19.43 17.01
N GLN A 400 2.99 -18.14 17.29
CA GLN A 400 3.32 -17.58 18.60
C GLN A 400 2.47 -18.20 19.73
N ASN A 401 1.18 -18.40 19.48
CA ASN A 401 0.27 -19.08 20.42
C ASN A 401 -0.34 -20.35 19.77
N GLY A 402 0.50 -21.12 19.07
CA GLY A 402 0.09 -22.29 18.32
C GLY A 402 -0.49 -21.95 16.94
N LYS A 403 -0.99 -23.00 16.27
CA LYS A 403 -1.55 -22.85 14.91
C LYS A 403 -2.76 -21.92 14.88
N GLY A 404 -2.79 -21.00 13.93
CA GLY A 404 -3.85 -20.02 13.75
C GLY A 404 -3.51 -18.64 14.31
N SER A 405 -2.28 -18.45 14.84
CA SER A 405 -1.75 -17.14 15.21
C SER A 405 -1.28 -16.39 13.98
N THR A 406 -2.16 -16.13 13.01
CA THR A 406 -1.78 -15.44 11.78
C THR A 406 -1.40 -13.98 12.05
N VAL A 407 -0.59 -13.39 11.17
CA VAL A 407 -0.26 -11.95 11.24
C VAL A 407 -1.54 -11.11 11.28
N ALA A 408 -2.57 -11.48 10.51
CA ALA A 408 -3.88 -10.83 10.59
C ALA A 408 -4.50 -10.95 11.98
N ALA A 409 -4.47 -12.13 12.59
CA ALA A 409 -5.02 -12.35 13.94
C ALA A 409 -4.26 -11.57 15.01
N GLU A 410 -2.92 -11.51 14.92
CA GLU A 410 -2.06 -10.71 15.81
C GLU A 410 -2.41 -9.22 15.71
N THR A 411 -2.45 -8.69 14.50
CA THR A 411 -2.71 -7.25 14.25
C THR A 411 -4.15 -6.86 14.48
N MET A 412 -5.10 -7.80 14.51
CA MET A 412 -6.47 -7.60 14.97
C MET A 412 -6.63 -7.68 16.50
N GLY A 413 -5.55 -8.01 17.24
CA GLY A 413 -5.60 -8.20 18.69
C GLY A 413 -6.41 -9.42 19.13
N LYS A 414 -6.41 -10.51 18.33
CA LYS A 414 -7.21 -11.71 18.58
C LYS A 414 -6.43 -12.90 19.15
N VAL A 415 -5.09 -12.84 19.17
CA VAL A 415 -4.24 -13.95 19.61
C VAL A 415 -4.02 -13.92 21.12
N HIS A 416 -3.75 -12.75 21.69
CA HIS A 416 -3.47 -12.54 23.09
C HIS A 416 -4.56 -11.71 23.76
N GLY A 417 -4.97 -12.10 24.97
CA GLY A 417 -6.01 -11.39 25.72
C GLY A 417 -5.60 -9.99 26.20
N ASN A 418 -4.32 -9.66 26.12
CA ASN A 418 -3.76 -8.37 26.57
C ASN A 418 -3.76 -7.29 25.46
N THR A 419 -4.00 -7.67 24.23
CA THR A 419 -4.03 -6.78 23.08
C THR A 419 -5.46 -6.64 22.55
N SER A 420 -5.92 -5.44 22.26
CA SER A 420 -7.30 -5.18 21.85
C SER A 420 -7.46 -4.14 20.74
N MET A 421 -6.35 -3.55 20.29
CA MET A 421 -6.35 -2.49 19.29
C MET A 421 -6.06 -3.07 17.91
N GLY A 422 -7.10 -3.52 17.20
CA GLY A 422 -6.96 -3.98 15.83
C GLY A 422 -6.56 -2.82 14.90
N ALA A 423 -5.41 -2.91 14.23
CA ALA A 423 -4.88 -1.81 13.43
C ALA A 423 -4.08 -2.27 12.21
N ILE A 424 -4.18 -1.51 11.11
CA ILE A 424 -3.40 -1.69 9.89
C ILE A 424 -3.11 -0.31 9.26
N ALA A 425 -1.92 -0.14 8.72
CA ALA A 425 -1.49 1.08 8.04
C ALA A 425 -0.98 0.80 6.64
N GLY A 426 -1.19 1.75 5.70
CA GLY A 426 -0.66 1.70 4.35
C GLY A 426 0.09 2.98 3.99
N VAL A 427 1.35 2.84 3.57
CA VAL A 427 2.11 3.96 2.97
C VAL A 427 1.54 4.22 1.59
N THR A 428 0.96 5.40 1.39
CA THR A 428 0.16 5.68 0.20
C THR A 428 0.97 6.27 -0.95
N ASN A 429 0.58 5.94 -2.19
CA ASN A 429 1.03 6.59 -3.41
C ASN A 429 -0.11 7.44 -3.99
N ILE A 430 -0.48 8.50 -3.29
CA ILE A 430 -1.50 9.45 -3.71
C ILE A 430 -0.88 10.83 -3.81
N GLY A 431 -1.04 11.46 -4.97
CA GLY A 431 -0.53 12.80 -5.24
C GLY A 431 -1.47 13.59 -6.13
N ASP A 432 -1.00 14.72 -6.66
CA ASP A 432 -1.77 15.63 -7.50
C ASP A 432 -1.81 15.26 -8.99
N SER A 433 -1.37 14.04 -9.36
CA SER A 433 -1.57 13.52 -10.71
C SER A 433 -3.06 13.30 -10.99
N VAL A 434 -3.47 13.46 -12.25
CA VAL A 434 -4.90 13.38 -12.65
C VAL A 434 -5.56 12.07 -12.21
N ASN A 435 -4.81 10.96 -12.26
CA ASN A 435 -5.27 9.64 -11.85
C ASN A 435 -4.92 9.29 -10.40
N TRP A 436 -4.52 10.24 -9.58
CA TRP A 436 -4.15 10.14 -8.16
C TRP A 436 -2.92 9.28 -7.85
N CYS A 437 -2.64 8.24 -8.62
CA CYS A 437 -1.63 7.21 -8.30
C CYS A 437 -0.46 7.15 -9.29
N GLY A 438 -0.41 8.05 -10.28
CA GLY A 438 0.63 8.08 -11.30
C GLY A 438 0.54 6.96 -12.35
N HIS A 439 -0.19 5.87 -12.06
CA HIS A 439 -0.50 4.77 -12.98
C HIS A 439 -1.97 4.38 -12.82
N HIS A 440 -2.71 4.23 -13.94
CA HIS A 440 -4.15 3.95 -13.87
C HIS A 440 -4.48 2.65 -13.14
N LEU A 441 -3.69 1.59 -13.37
CA LEU A 441 -3.93 0.30 -12.71
C LEU A 441 -3.44 0.28 -11.26
N ALA A 442 -2.56 1.19 -10.83
CA ALA A 442 -2.15 1.31 -9.42
C ALA A 442 -3.27 1.80 -8.49
N GLN A 443 -4.34 2.38 -9.04
CA GLN A 443 -5.57 2.68 -8.26
C GLN A 443 -6.15 1.42 -7.60
N ALA A 444 -5.96 0.23 -8.22
CA ALA A 444 -6.35 -1.05 -7.63
C ALA A 444 -5.67 -1.32 -6.30
N ASN A 445 -4.42 -0.86 -6.10
CA ASN A 445 -3.70 -1.06 -4.85
C ASN A 445 -4.29 -0.20 -3.71
N TRP A 446 -4.68 1.04 -3.99
CA TRP A 446 -5.39 1.87 -3.02
C TRP A 446 -6.74 1.26 -2.65
N TYR A 447 -7.54 0.87 -3.65
CA TYR A 447 -8.81 0.19 -3.44
C TYR A 447 -8.65 -1.09 -2.60
N ALA A 448 -7.71 -1.94 -2.99
CA ALA A 448 -7.47 -3.22 -2.33
C ALA A 448 -7.01 -3.07 -0.87
N PHE A 449 -6.18 -2.08 -0.56
CA PHE A 449 -5.78 -1.81 0.81
C PHE A 449 -7.00 -1.52 1.70
N GLY A 450 -7.91 -0.66 1.27
CA GLY A 450 -9.10 -0.34 2.04
C GLY A 450 -10.03 -1.54 2.23
N ARG A 451 -10.27 -2.31 1.16
CA ARG A 451 -11.11 -3.53 1.21
C ARG A 451 -10.53 -4.59 2.15
N MET A 452 -9.22 -4.84 2.05
CA MET A 452 -8.49 -5.76 2.93
C MET A 452 -8.49 -5.27 4.38
N ALA A 453 -8.32 -3.98 4.62
CA ALA A 453 -8.38 -3.40 5.96
C ALA A 453 -9.79 -3.47 6.57
N TRP A 454 -10.83 -3.47 5.76
CA TRP A 454 -12.20 -3.74 6.19
C TRP A 454 -12.41 -5.21 6.51
N ASN A 455 -12.03 -6.10 5.57
CA ASN A 455 -12.18 -7.54 5.70
C ASN A 455 -10.95 -8.28 5.10
N PRO A 456 -10.00 -8.75 5.91
CA PRO A 456 -8.81 -9.45 5.45
C PRO A 456 -9.08 -10.85 4.88
N ASP A 457 -10.29 -11.39 5.05
CA ASP A 457 -10.66 -12.70 4.50
C ASP A 457 -11.02 -12.64 3.00
N LEU A 458 -11.22 -11.44 2.45
CA LEU A 458 -11.45 -11.28 1.01
C LEU A 458 -10.22 -11.75 0.21
N SER A 459 -10.49 -12.46 -0.89
CA SER A 459 -9.42 -12.90 -1.77
C SER A 459 -8.94 -11.77 -2.69
N SER A 460 -7.74 -11.93 -3.25
CA SER A 460 -7.18 -10.96 -4.22
C SER A 460 -8.05 -10.86 -5.47
N GLU A 461 -8.62 -11.97 -5.89
CA GLU A 461 -9.50 -12.07 -7.05
C GLU A 461 -10.82 -11.33 -6.81
N GLN A 462 -11.43 -11.51 -5.63
CA GLN A 462 -12.69 -10.85 -5.28
C GLN A 462 -12.52 -9.31 -5.28
N ILE A 463 -11.49 -8.81 -4.62
CA ILE A 463 -11.24 -7.36 -4.54
C ILE A 463 -10.92 -6.78 -5.93
N LEU A 464 -10.15 -7.49 -6.73
CA LEU A 464 -9.78 -7.05 -8.07
C LEU A 464 -10.97 -7.06 -9.03
N ASP A 465 -11.83 -8.08 -8.96
CA ASP A 465 -13.08 -8.18 -9.72
C ASP A 465 -14.02 -6.99 -9.42
N GLU A 466 -14.21 -6.67 -8.11
CA GLU A 466 -14.96 -5.48 -7.69
C GLU A 466 -14.39 -4.20 -8.32
N TRP A 467 -13.07 -4.02 -8.23
CA TRP A 467 -12.40 -2.80 -8.72
C TRP A 467 -12.50 -2.67 -10.25
N LEU A 468 -12.24 -3.75 -11.00
CA LEU A 468 -12.32 -3.77 -12.46
C LEU A 468 -13.72 -3.43 -12.95
N LYS A 469 -14.75 -4.03 -12.35
CA LYS A 469 -16.15 -3.78 -12.70
C LYS A 469 -16.56 -2.34 -12.45
N GLN A 470 -16.17 -1.76 -11.33
CA GLN A 470 -16.48 -0.37 -10.99
C GLN A 470 -15.67 0.64 -11.82
N THR A 471 -14.43 0.30 -12.22
CA THR A 471 -13.49 1.24 -12.85
C THR A 471 -13.57 1.22 -14.37
N PHE A 472 -13.84 0.08 -14.98
CA PHE A 472 -13.85 -0.11 -16.42
C PHE A 472 -15.20 -0.62 -16.92
N THR A 473 -15.46 -1.91 -16.78
CA THR A 473 -16.69 -2.55 -17.28
C THR A 473 -16.90 -3.90 -16.58
N SER A 474 -18.16 -4.34 -16.53
CA SER A 474 -18.52 -5.68 -16.07
C SER A 474 -18.48 -6.76 -17.17
N ASP A 475 -18.06 -6.42 -18.41
CA ASP A 475 -17.91 -7.42 -19.48
C ASP A 475 -16.79 -8.41 -19.12
N ARG A 476 -17.13 -9.68 -19.02
CA ARG A 476 -16.19 -10.76 -18.66
C ARG A 476 -15.00 -10.87 -19.62
N LYS A 477 -15.19 -10.51 -20.90
CA LYS A 477 -14.10 -10.51 -21.89
C LYS A 477 -13.03 -9.46 -21.61
N PHE A 478 -13.31 -8.49 -20.76
CA PHE A 478 -12.34 -7.56 -20.22
C PHE A 478 -11.86 -8.01 -18.84
N VAL A 479 -12.81 -8.30 -17.93
CA VAL A 479 -12.51 -8.55 -16.53
C VAL A 479 -11.60 -9.78 -16.35
N GLU A 480 -11.91 -10.90 -17.01
CA GLU A 480 -11.14 -12.15 -16.84
C GLU A 480 -9.66 -12.00 -17.24
N PRO A 481 -9.31 -11.62 -18.48
CA PRO A 481 -7.90 -11.55 -18.86
C PRO A 481 -7.12 -10.45 -18.13
N VAL A 482 -7.76 -9.32 -17.80
CA VAL A 482 -7.10 -8.25 -17.05
C VAL A 482 -6.90 -8.65 -15.59
N SER A 483 -7.84 -9.38 -14.99
CA SER A 483 -7.68 -9.92 -13.65
C SER A 483 -6.52 -10.92 -13.58
N GLU A 484 -6.45 -11.88 -14.50
CA GLU A 484 -5.34 -12.84 -14.58
C GLU A 484 -3.99 -12.12 -14.73
N MET A 485 -3.90 -11.13 -15.62
CA MET A 485 -2.71 -10.32 -15.83
C MET A 485 -2.28 -9.60 -14.55
N MET A 486 -3.21 -8.93 -13.86
CA MET A 486 -2.88 -8.16 -12.66
C MET A 486 -2.53 -9.06 -11.47
N LEU A 487 -3.20 -10.19 -11.29
CA LEU A 487 -2.88 -11.17 -10.25
C LEU A 487 -1.49 -11.78 -10.41
N ALA A 488 -1.05 -12.01 -11.64
CA ALA A 488 0.29 -12.52 -11.93
C ALA A 488 1.40 -11.46 -11.79
N SER A 489 1.05 -10.17 -11.79
CA SER A 489 2.01 -9.07 -11.99
C SER A 489 3.05 -8.94 -10.88
N ARG A 490 2.69 -9.21 -9.62
CA ARG A 490 3.65 -9.17 -8.50
C ARG A 490 4.69 -10.27 -8.63
N GLU A 491 4.27 -11.49 -8.94
CA GLU A 491 5.20 -12.61 -9.06
C GLU A 491 6.11 -12.44 -10.30
N ALA A 492 5.58 -11.93 -11.41
CA ALA A 492 6.37 -11.56 -12.56
C ALA A 492 7.46 -10.54 -12.21
N CYS A 493 7.10 -9.50 -11.41
CA CYS A 493 8.05 -8.50 -10.95
C CYS A 493 9.17 -9.13 -10.11
N VAL A 494 8.83 -9.98 -9.16
CA VAL A 494 9.83 -10.73 -8.37
C VAL A 494 10.78 -11.53 -9.28
N LYS A 495 10.23 -12.23 -10.27
CA LYS A 495 11.01 -13.07 -11.19
C LYS A 495 12.02 -12.25 -12.00
N TYR A 496 11.63 -11.09 -12.56
CA TYR A 496 12.57 -10.33 -13.38
C TYR A 496 13.45 -9.36 -12.57
N GLU A 497 13.14 -9.06 -11.30
CA GLU A 497 13.96 -8.17 -10.46
C GLU A 497 14.86 -8.96 -9.49
N MET A 498 14.26 -9.71 -8.56
CA MET A 498 14.96 -10.34 -7.43
C MET A 498 14.40 -11.74 -7.13
N PRO A 499 14.64 -12.72 -8.00
CA PRO A 499 14.11 -14.07 -7.83
C PRO A 499 14.76 -14.84 -6.68
N LEU A 500 14.12 -15.92 -6.25
CA LEU A 500 14.62 -16.92 -5.30
C LEU A 500 14.95 -16.35 -3.89
N GLY A 501 14.39 -15.21 -3.53
CA GLY A 501 14.67 -14.57 -2.24
C GLY A 501 15.87 -13.61 -2.27
N LEU A 502 16.39 -13.28 -3.45
CA LEU A 502 17.30 -12.14 -3.59
C LEU A 502 16.58 -10.84 -3.20
N HIS A 503 17.34 -9.89 -2.66
CA HIS A 503 16.80 -8.59 -2.30
C HIS A 503 17.87 -7.50 -2.34
N HIS A 504 17.44 -6.22 -2.34
CA HIS A 504 18.30 -5.04 -2.39
C HIS A 504 19.21 -4.96 -3.63
N CYS A 505 18.87 -5.61 -4.76
CA CYS A 505 19.66 -5.56 -5.98
C CYS A 505 19.39 -4.32 -6.85
N PHE A 506 18.61 -3.37 -6.34
CA PHE A 506 18.26 -2.12 -7.02
C PHE A 506 19.38 -1.06 -6.95
N SER A 507 19.31 -0.08 -7.83
CA SER A 507 20.17 1.11 -7.81
C SER A 507 19.89 1.97 -6.58
N GLY A 508 20.95 2.45 -5.92
CA GLY A 508 20.84 3.39 -4.80
C GLY A 508 20.22 4.75 -5.19
N ALA A 509 20.19 5.09 -6.49
CA ALA A 509 19.56 6.30 -6.98
C ALA A 509 18.04 6.15 -7.07
N GLY A 510 17.31 6.59 -6.06
CA GLY A 510 15.85 6.57 -6.04
C GLY A 510 15.20 5.19 -6.02
N HIS A 511 15.94 4.11 -5.94
CA HIS A 511 15.51 2.71 -5.90
C HIS A 511 14.81 2.21 -7.20
N TYR A 512 15.07 2.85 -8.33
CA TYR A 512 14.57 2.40 -9.63
C TYR A 512 15.65 1.70 -10.46
N GLY A 513 15.31 0.54 -11.01
CA GLY A 513 16.23 -0.26 -11.85
C GLY A 513 17.33 -0.97 -11.06
N PRO A 514 18.10 -1.84 -11.74
CA PRO A 514 19.11 -2.67 -11.10
C PRO A 514 20.39 -1.90 -10.77
N GLY A 515 21.05 -2.30 -9.68
CA GLY A 515 22.33 -1.75 -9.24
C GLY A 515 23.09 -2.73 -8.35
N PRO A 516 23.24 -4.03 -8.69
CA PRO A 516 23.86 -5.02 -7.80
C PRO A 516 25.31 -4.71 -7.45
N TRP A 517 25.94 -3.79 -8.17
CA TRP A 517 27.33 -3.31 -7.96
C TRP A 517 27.42 -2.03 -7.13
N ASP A 518 26.29 -1.40 -6.77
CA ASP A 518 26.32 -0.11 -6.09
C ASP A 518 26.99 -0.22 -4.71
N ARG A 519 27.92 0.73 -4.44
CA ARG A 519 28.70 0.87 -3.22
C ARG A 519 28.82 2.34 -2.88
N SER A 520 27.72 2.97 -2.55
CA SER A 520 27.69 4.43 -2.35
C SER A 520 27.26 4.87 -0.96
N SER A 521 26.94 3.91 -0.07
CA SER A 521 26.28 4.15 1.21
C SER A 521 26.96 3.44 2.37
N ARG A 522 26.29 3.35 3.50
CA ARG A 522 26.67 2.46 4.59
C ARG A 522 26.68 1.00 4.07
N PRO A 523 27.59 0.16 4.60
CA PRO A 523 27.70 -1.21 4.15
C PRO A 523 26.38 -1.99 4.18
N ASP A 524 25.53 -1.79 5.19
CA ASP A 524 24.23 -2.44 5.37
C ASP A 524 23.10 -1.85 4.49
N TRP A 525 23.42 -0.89 3.63
CA TRP A 525 22.52 -0.35 2.59
C TRP A 525 22.96 -0.74 1.18
N GLU A 526 24.11 -1.38 1.05
CA GLU A 526 24.67 -1.76 -0.25
C GLU A 526 24.13 -3.12 -0.72
N PRO A 527 23.79 -3.29 -2.01
CA PRO A 527 23.33 -4.57 -2.55
C PRO A 527 24.25 -5.76 -2.21
N ALA A 528 25.57 -5.55 -2.26
CA ALA A 528 26.55 -6.59 -1.96
C ALA A 528 26.45 -7.16 -0.53
N TYR A 529 26.00 -6.36 0.43
CA TYR A 529 25.72 -6.84 1.78
C TYR A 529 24.61 -7.87 1.82
N TYR A 530 23.62 -7.74 0.94
CA TYR A 530 22.45 -8.61 0.91
C TYR A 530 22.64 -9.83 0.02
N HIS A 531 23.07 -9.66 -1.25
CA HIS A 531 23.20 -10.80 -2.15
C HIS A 531 24.44 -11.65 -1.87
N LYS A 532 25.49 -11.14 -1.20
CA LYS A 532 26.72 -11.86 -0.84
C LYS A 532 27.37 -12.63 -1.99
N ALA A 533 27.16 -12.22 -3.26
CA ALA A 533 27.69 -12.94 -4.38
C ALA A 533 29.22 -12.94 -4.39
N ALA A 534 29.81 -14.15 -4.42
CA ALA A 534 31.23 -14.41 -4.46
C ALA A 534 31.52 -15.69 -5.28
N ALA A 535 32.80 -16.11 -5.37
CA ALA A 535 33.18 -17.30 -6.17
C ALA A 535 32.56 -18.60 -5.61
N ASP A 536 32.31 -18.65 -4.32
CA ASP A 536 31.72 -19.80 -3.61
C ASP A 536 30.19 -19.86 -3.65
N GLY A 537 29.51 -18.75 -4.05
CA GLY A 537 28.05 -18.78 -4.13
C GLY A 537 27.39 -17.41 -4.03
N ILE A 538 26.07 -17.44 -3.72
CA ILE A 538 25.19 -16.29 -3.58
C ILE A 538 24.13 -16.56 -2.51
N GLY A 539 23.57 -15.48 -1.95
CA GLY A 539 22.53 -15.52 -0.92
C GLY A 539 23.09 -15.23 0.46
N PHE A 540 22.21 -14.91 1.41
CA PHE A 540 22.58 -14.54 2.78
C PHE A 540 22.37 -15.73 3.71
N ASP A 541 23.45 -16.24 4.32
CA ASP A 541 23.34 -17.31 5.32
C ASP A 541 22.76 -16.77 6.64
N ARG A 542 21.51 -17.12 6.90
CA ARG A 542 20.74 -16.79 8.11
C ARG A 542 20.39 -18.00 8.93
N THR A 543 21.03 -19.15 8.62
CA THR A 543 20.82 -20.41 9.32
C THR A 543 21.41 -20.39 10.74
N SER A 544 20.95 -21.33 11.57
CA SER A 544 21.35 -21.41 12.98
C SER A 544 22.79 -21.89 13.19
N LYS A 545 23.34 -22.66 12.24
CA LYS A 545 24.66 -23.31 12.41
C LYS A 545 25.82 -22.50 11.86
N THR A 546 25.67 -21.90 10.71
CA THR A 546 26.74 -21.24 9.94
C THR A 546 26.48 -19.77 9.69
N GLY A 547 25.22 -19.37 9.78
CA GLY A 547 24.77 -18.04 9.48
C GLY A 547 24.60 -17.12 10.70
N THR A 548 23.76 -16.10 10.53
CA THR A 548 23.48 -15.10 11.56
C THR A 548 22.45 -15.55 12.60
N ASP A 549 21.88 -16.75 12.42
CA ASP A 549 20.80 -17.29 13.25
C ASP A 549 19.53 -16.42 13.28
N ALA A 550 19.20 -15.77 12.15
CA ALA A 550 17.94 -15.03 12.05
C ALA A 550 16.72 -15.97 12.04
N VAL A 551 16.89 -17.21 11.59
CA VAL A 551 15.82 -18.23 11.62
C VAL A 551 15.29 -18.50 13.03
N SER A 552 16.11 -18.32 14.09
CA SER A 552 15.70 -18.48 15.49
C SER A 552 14.67 -17.45 15.97
N GLN A 553 14.43 -16.41 15.21
CA GLN A 553 13.38 -15.42 15.51
C GLN A 553 11.98 -15.89 15.11
N TYR A 554 11.87 -17.00 14.37
CA TYR A 554 10.60 -17.64 14.02
C TYR A 554 10.27 -18.77 14.99
N HIS A 555 8.99 -18.97 15.27
CA HIS A 555 8.54 -20.12 16.06
C HIS A 555 8.52 -21.40 15.21
N GLU A 556 8.52 -22.57 15.90
CA GLU A 556 8.31 -23.83 15.20
C GLU A 556 6.86 -23.92 14.68
N PRO A 557 6.62 -24.47 13.48
CA PRO A 557 7.56 -25.22 12.62
C PRO A 557 8.36 -24.37 11.63
N LEU A 558 8.15 -23.04 11.59
CA LEU A 558 8.77 -22.16 10.59
C LEU A 558 10.30 -22.10 10.75
N ARG A 559 10.78 -22.09 11.98
CA ARG A 559 12.22 -22.12 12.25
C ARG A 559 12.87 -23.30 11.54
N SER A 560 12.38 -24.52 11.78
CA SER A 560 12.89 -25.74 11.13
C SER A 560 12.72 -25.73 9.61
N LEU A 561 11.61 -25.15 9.12
CA LEU A 561 11.31 -25.01 7.69
C LEU A 561 12.36 -24.16 6.97
N TYR A 562 12.72 -23.02 7.54
CA TYR A 562 13.65 -22.06 6.93
C TYR A 562 15.12 -22.43 7.17
N ASP A 563 15.44 -23.09 8.30
CA ASP A 563 16.82 -23.46 8.67
C ASP A 563 17.38 -24.60 7.81
N ASN A 564 16.53 -25.44 7.26
CA ASN A 564 16.93 -26.56 6.43
C ASN A 564 16.72 -26.25 4.93
N VAL A 565 17.81 -26.28 4.16
CA VAL A 565 17.79 -25.98 2.73
C VAL A 565 16.84 -26.88 1.92
N GLU A 566 16.64 -28.13 2.33
CA GLU A 566 15.75 -29.07 1.63
C GLU A 566 14.26 -28.72 1.82
N THR A 567 13.90 -28.09 2.95
CA THR A 567 12.51 -27.70 3.27
C THR A 567 12.23 -26.25 2.99
N CYS A 568 13.25 -25.40 2.98
CA CYS A 568 13.10 -23.97 2.70
C CYS A 568 12.36 -23.74 1.37
N PRO A 569 11.34 -22.86 1.29
CA PRO A 569 10.68 -22.53 0.05
C PRO A 569 11.67 -21.96 -0.95
N ASP A 570 11.60 -22.39 -2.21
CA ASP A 570 12.55 -21.96 -3.25
C ASP A 570 12.53 -20.44 -3.46
N ASN A 571 11.37 -19.80 -3.31
CA ASN A 571 11.22 -18.35 -3.44
C ASN A 571 11.80 -17.55 -2.26
N LEU A 572 12.31 -18.19 -1.21
CA LEU A 572 13.02 -17.59 -0.08
C LEU A 572 14.40 -18.22 0.15
N ILE A 573 14.84 -19.09 -0.74
CA ILE A 573 16.04 -19.90 -0.49
C ILE A 573 17.30 -19.02 -0.33
N LEU A 574 17.47 -18.00 -1.16
CA LEU A 574 18.62 -17.09 -1.09
C LEU A 574 18.45 -16.00 -0.01
N TRP A 575 17.25 -15.86 0.55
CA TRP A 575 17.04 -15.06 1.75
C TRP A 575 17.67 -15.72 2.98
N PHE A 576 17.52 -17.03 3.12
CA PHE A 576 17.96 -17.76 4.31
C PHE A 576 19.28 -18.50 4.14
N HIS A 577 19.70 -18.83 2.91
CA HIS A 577 20.88 -19.66 2.64
C HIS A 577 21.84 -18.99 1.67
N HIS A 578 23.15 -19.18 1.94
CA HIS A 578 24.21 -18.92 0.96
C HIS A 578 24.55 -20.23 0.24
N LEU A 579 24.37 -20.28 -1.07
CA LEU A 579 24.46 -21.52 -1.83
C LEU A 579 25.48 -21.44 -2.97
N PRO A 580 26.25 -22.52 -3.22
CA PRO A 580 27.13 -22.60 -4.38
C PRO A 580 26.37 -22.45 -5.70
N TRP A 581 27.03 -21.91 -6.71
CA TRP A 581 26.40 -21.67 -8.02
C TRP A 581 25.91 -22.94 -8.74
N ASP A 582 26.55 -24.09 -8.44
CA ASP A 582 26.21 -25.42 -8.97
C ASP A 582 25.28 -26.22 -8.06
N PHE A 583 24.81 -25.62 -6.96
CA PHE A 583 23.84 -26.25 -6.05
C PHE A 583 22.64 -26.78 -6.83
N LYS A 584 22.21 -28.00 -6.53
CA LYS A 584 21.05 -28.62 -7.21
C LYS A 584 19.75 -28.19 -6.55
N MET A 585 18.98 -27.39 -7.26
CA MET A 585 17.63 -26.97 -6.89
C MET A 585 16.65 -28.15 -6.98
N LYS A 586 15.47 -28.03 -6.36
CA LYS A 586 14.40 -29.04 -6.41
C LYS A 586 13.94 -29.34 -7.84
N SER A 587 14.07 -28.39 -8.76
CA SER A 587 13.85 -28.58 -10.21
C SER A 587 14.85 -29.51 -10.90
N GLY A 588 15.97 -29.83 -10.23
CA GLY A 588 17.12 -30.57 -10.80
C GLY A 588 18.12 -29.71 -11.57
N ARG A 589 17.84 -28.41 -11.76
CA ARG A 589 18.76 -27.44 -12.34
C ARG A 589 19.83 -27.03 -11.35
N THR A 590 20.95 -26.47 -11.83
CA THR A 590 21.88 -25.75 -10.95
C THR A 590 21.23 -24.42 -10.51
N LEU A 591 21.66 -23.86 -9.37
CA LEU A 591 21.20 -22.55 -8.92
C LEU A 591 21.37 -21.46 -9.98
N TRP A 592 22.54 -21.47 -10.67
CA TRP A 592 22.78 -20.55 -11.77
C TRP A 592 21.74 -20.68 -12.89
N ASN A 593 21.47 -21.89 -13.34
CA ASN A 593 20.47 -22.10 -14.38
C ASN A 593 19.06 -21.75 -13.90
N GLU A 594 18.73 -22.07 -12.63
CA GLU A 594 17.43 -21.70 -12.06
C GLU A 594 17.24 -20.18 -12.06
N LEU A 595 18.26 -19.41 -11.68
CA LEU A 595 18.22 -17.94 -11.78
C LEU A 595 17.98 -17.47 -13.21
N CYS A 596 18.75 -18.03 -14.19
CA CYS A 596 18.61 -17.67 -15.60
C CYS A 596 17.19 -17.90 -16.12
N TYR A 597 16.62 -19.08 -15.85
CA TYR A 597 15.28 -19.43 -16.31
C TYR A 597 14.19 -18.65 -15.60
N THR A 598 14.35 -18.34 -14.30
CA THR A 598 13.39 -17.53 -13.57
C THR A 598 13.33 -16.10 -14.09
N PHE A 599 14.48 -15.50 -14.42
CA PHE A 599 14.51 -14.20 -15.09
C PHE A 599 13.79 -14.24 -16.44
N GLU A 600 14.04 -15.27 -17.24
CA GLU A 600 13.40 -15.42 -18.56
C GLU A 600 11.88 -15.57 -18.45
N GLU A 601 11.39 -16.36 -17.48
CA GLU A 601 9.96 -16.47 -17.19
C GLU A 601 9.34 -15.11 -16.87
N GLY A 602 9.97 -14.31 -15.99
CA GLY A 602 9.49 -12.98 -15.64
C GLY A 602 9.42 -12.02 -16.84
N ILE A 603 10.39 -12.09 -17.75
CA ILE A 603 10.39 -11.32 -18.99
C ILE A 603 9.23 -11.73 -19.89
N GLN A 604 9.00 -13.05 -20.07
CA GLN A 604 7.91 -13.55 -20.92
C GLN A 604 6.53 -13.18 -20.35
N GLU A 605 6.38 -13.18 -19.03
CA GLU A 605 5.17 -12.70 -18.35
C GLU A 605 4.95 -11.21 -18.61
N ALA A 606 5.98 -10.37 -18.44
CA ALA A 606 5.88 -8.92 -18.70
C ALA A 606 5.53 -8.62 -20.17
N ARG A 607 6.09 -9.36 -21.14
CA ARG A 607 5.69 -9.28 -22.55
C ARG A 607 4.23 -9.74 -22.75
N GLY A 608 3.80 -10.75 -22.00
CA GLY A 608 2.42 -11.24 -22.01
C GLY A 608 1.42 -10.16 -21.61
N PHE A 609 1.77 -9.30 -20.67
CA PHE A 609 0.90 -8.20 -20.22
C PHE A 609 0.56 -7.22 -21.35
N ILE A 610 1.51 -6.92 -22.23
CA ILE A 610 1.26 -6.07 -23.41
C ILE A 610 0.19 -6.71 -24.30
N ARG A 611 0.36 -7.99 -24.66
CA ARG A 611 -0.59 -8.72 -25.54
C ARG A 611 -1.98 -8.80 -24.89
N THR A 612 -2.05 -9.05 -23.59
CA THR A 612 -3.33 -9.07 -22.85
C THR A 612 -4.01 -7.71 -22.93
N TRP A 613 -3.28 -6.62 -22.68
CA TRP A 613 -3.84 -5.26 -22.73
C TRP A 613 -4.31 -4.87 -24.13
N GLU A 614 -3.55 -5.21 -25.17
CA GLU A 614 -3.92 -5.03 -26.58
C GLU A 614 -5.22 -5.75 -26.93
N SER A 615 -5.43 -6.96 -26.41
CA SER A 615 -6.65 -7.74 -26.69
C SER A 615 -7.93 -7.11 -26.14
N VAL A 616 -7.82 -6.20 -25.18
CA VAL A 616 -8.94 -5.55 -24.51
C VAL A 616 -9.11 -4.06 -24.85
N GLU A 617 -8.35 -3.52 -25.82
CA GLU A 617 -8.36 -2.11 -26.23
C GLU A 617 -9.78 -1.52 -26.38
N LYS A 618 -10.68 -2.23 -27.03
CA LYS A 618 -12.05 -1.75 -27.29
C LYS A 618 -12.92 -1.49 -26.05
N TYR A 619 -12.50 -1.96 -24.88
CA TYR A 619 -13.19 -1.79 -23.60
C TYR A 619 -12.70 -0.60 -22.79
N VAL A 620 -11.60 0.03 -23.21
CA VAL A 620 -10.94 1.11 -22.50
C VAL A 620 -10.96 2.37 -23.35
N ASP A 621 -11.14 3.53 -22.73
CA ASP A 621 -11.00 4.79 -23.46
C ASP A 621 -9.56 4.98 -23.97
N PRO A 622 -9.37 5.68 -25.11
CA PRO A 622 -8.05 5.78 -25.76
C PRO A 622 -6.97 6.42 -24.87
N TYR A 623 -7.34 7.32 -23.96
CA TYR A 623 -6.40 8.01 -23.09
C TYR A 623 -5.78 7.05 -22.08
N ARG A 624 -6.61 6.35 -21.29
CA ARG A 624 -6.11 5.36 -20.32
C ARG A 624 -5.44 4.19 -21.03
N TYR A 625 -6.00 3.75 -22.17
CA TYR A 625 -5.41 2.65 -22.95
C TYR A 625 -3.97 2.95 -23.34
N GLY A 626 -3.71 4.10 -23.98
CA GLY A 626 -2.37 4.46 -24.43
C GLY A 626 -1.38 4.63 -23.28
N GLN A 627 -1.79 5.29 -22.20
CA GLN A 627 -0.89 5.47 -21.03
C GLN A 627 -0.52 4.16 -20.34
N VAL A 628 -1.43 3.23 -20.23
CA VAL A 628 -1.14 1.90 -19.65
C VAL A 628 -0.27 1.10 -20.61
N HIS A 629 -0.58 1.12 -21.92
CA HIS A 629 0.20 0.41 -22.93
C HIS A 629 1.67 0.86 -22.93
N ASP A 630 1.94 2.18 -22.95
CA ASP A 630 3.32 2.71 -22.93
C ASP A 630 4.09 2.23 -21.69
N LYS A 631 3.41 2.17 -20.54
CA LYS A 631 4.02 1.69 -19.29
C LYS A 631 4.26 0.19 -19.28
N LEU A 632 3.36 -0.61 -19.83
CA LEU A 632 3.58 -2.06 -19.98
C LEU A 632 4.75 -2.36 -20.93
N VAL A 633 4.87 -1.60 -22.03
CA VAL A 633 6.04 -1.68 -22.92
C VAL A 633 7.31 -1.32 -22.15
N ARG A 634 7.28 -0.27 -21.32
CA ARG A 634 8.43 0.09 -20.49
C ARG A 634 8.77 -0.99 -19.48
N GLN A 635 7.80 -1.55 -18.80
CA GLN A 635 7.98 -2.64 -17.83
C GLN A 635 8.64 -3.86 -18.47
N ALA A 636 8.24 -4.24 -19.68
CA ALA A 636 8.86 -5.34 -20.41
C ALA A 636 10.32 -5.03 -20.80
N LYS A 637 10.65 -3.78 -21.16
CA LYS A 637 12.03 -3.33 -21.39
C LYS A 637 12.84 -3.30 -20.10
N ASP A 638 12.25 -2.87 -19.00
CA ASP A 638 12.92 -2.87 -17.69
C ASP A 638 13.18 -4.30 -17.18
N ALA A 639 12.29 -5.23 -17.44
CA ALA A 639 12.53 -6.65 -17.13
C ALA A 639 13.78 -7.20 -17.82
N LEU A 640 14.03 -6.83 -19.09
CA LEU A 640 15.27 -7.14 -19.80
C LEU A 640 16.48 -6.45 -19.16
N TRP A 641 16.35 -5.18 -18.80
CA TRP A 641 17.41 -4.42 -18.13
C TRP A 641 17.81 -5.06 -16.79
N TRP A 642 16.83 -5.41 -15.96
CA TRP A 642 17.06 -6.09 -14.69
C TRP A 642 17.80 -7.41 -14.90
N ARG A 643 17.31 -8.29 -15.80
CA ARG A 643 17.93 -9.55 -16.13
C ARG A 643 19.39 -9.38 -16.58
N ASP A 644 19.65 -8.51 -17.56
CA ASP A 644 20.98 -8.32 -18.12
C ASP A 644 21.96 -7.85 -17.05
N ALA A 645 21.53 -6.88 -16.22
CA ALA A 645 22.36 -6.33 -15.16
C ALA A 645 22.73 -7.37 -14.10
N LEU A 646 21.76 -8.13 -13.60
CA LEU A 646 22.02 -9.12 -12.55
C LEU A 646 22.78 -10.33 -13.08
N MET A 647 22.36 -10.88 -14.21
CA MET A 647 23.03 -12.05 -14.77
C MET A 647 24.48 -11.78 -15.16
N LEU A 648 24.76 -10.69 -15.88
CA LEU A 648 26.13 -10.31 -16.24
C LEU A 648 27.00 -9.99 -15.02
N TYR A 649 26.39 -9.38 -13.98
CA TYR A 649 27.12 -9.11 -12.75
C TYR A 649 27.44 -10.39 -11.98
N PHE A 650 26.48 -11.28 -11.81
CA PHE A 650 26.68 -12.55 -11.08
C PHE A 650 27.54 -13.54 -11.88
N GLN A 651 27.52 -13.49 -13.22
CA GLN A 651 28.39 -14.31 -14.06
C GLN A 651 29.87 -14.05 -13.79
N GLN A 652 30.25 -12.85 -13.34
CA GLN A 652 31.64 -12.58 -12.95
C GLN A 652 32.12 -13.49 -11.80
N PHE A 653 31.22 -13.97 -10.96
CA PHE A 653 31.49 -14.87 -9.83
C PHE A 653 31.27 -16.34 -10.20
N SER A 654 30.13 -16.66 -10.79
CA SER A 654 29.75 -18.05 -11.14
C SER A 654 30.66 -18.66 -12.20
N LYS A 655 31.17 -17.86 -13.13
CA LYS A 655 31.90 -18.29 -14.34
C LYS A 655 31.15 -19.30 -15.23
N MET A 656 29.82 -19.41 -15.01
CA MET A 656 28.96 -20.32 -15.78
C MET A 656 28.35 -19.59 -16.97
N GLU A 657 28.12 -20.31 -18.06
CA GLU A 657 27.47 -19.76 -19.25
C GLU A 657 25.97 -19.60 -19.04
N ILE A 658 25.38 -18.56 -19.63
CA ILE A 658 23.93 -18.40 -19.71
C ILE A 658 23.39 -19.50 -20.63
N PRO A 659 22.37 -20.27 -20.29
CA PRO A 659 21.77 -21.27 -21.13
C PRO A 659 21.42 -20.74 -22.51
N SER A 660 21.77 -21.48 -23.57
CA SER A 660 21.61 -21.03 -24.95
C SER A 660 20.17 -20.87 -25.43
N ASP A 661 19.23 -21.45 -24.70
CA ASP A 661 17.76 -21.32 -24.89
C ASP A 661 17.15 -20.16 -24.11
N CYS A 662 17.92 -19.47 -23.26
CA CYS A 662 17.55 -18.19 -22.70
C CYS A 662 17.89 -17.04 -23.67
N SER A 663 17.11 -15.97 -23.63
CA SER A 663 17.43 -14.74 -24.37
C SER A 663 18.80 -14.20 -23.93
N GLN A 664 19.65 -13.86 -24.90
CA GLN A 664 20.99 -13.35 -24.60
C GLN A 664 20.94 -11.87 -24.21
N PRO A 665 21.85 -11.41 -23.34
CA PRO A 665 21.93 -10.00 -22.98
C PRO A 665 22.11 -9.07 -24.18
N GLN A 666 21.36 -7.95 -24.20
CA GLN A 666 21.43 -6.96 -25.27
C GLN A 666 22.52 -5.91 -25.04
N HIS A 667 22.99 -5.77 -23.80
CA HIS A 667 24.03 -4.82 -23.41
C HIS A 667 25.18 -5.54 -22.70
N THR A 668 26.35 -4.93 -22.74
CA THR A 668 27.49 -5.38 -21.93
C THR A 668 27.37 -4.87 -20.48
N LEU A 669 28.05 -5.54 -19.55
CA LEU A 669 28.08 -5.11 -18.17
C LEU A 669 28.67 -3.70 -17.98
N ASP A 670 29.66 -3.33 -18.80
CA ASP A 670 30.29 -2.00 -18.73
C ASP A 670 29.34 -0.90 -19.21
N GLU A 671 28.54 -1.16 -20.25
CA GLU A 671 27.48 -0.25 -20.68
C GLU A 671 26.45 -0.05 -19.56
N LEU A 672 25.96 -1.14 -18.95
CA LEU A 672 25.00 -1.09 -17.86
C LEU A 672 25.55 -0.37 -16.63
N ARG A 673 26.81 -0.59 -16.27
CA ARG A 673 27.48 0.14 -15.20
C ARG A 673 27.71 1.63 -15.50
N SER A 674 27.87 1.97 -16.77
CA SER A 674 28.06 3.36 -17.21
C SER A 674 26.75 4.15 -17.18
N PHE A 675 25.61 3.49 -17.30
CA PHE A 675 24.31 4.11 -17.23
C PHE A 675 24.06 4.66 -15.80
N ARG A 676 23.75 5.93 -15.72
CA ARG A 676 23.52 6.62 -14.46
C ARG A 676 22.14 7.28 -14.48
N LEU A 677 21.18 6.64 -13.87
CA LEU A 677 19.89 7.25 -13.60
C LEU A 677 20.04 8.29 -12.48
N ARG A 678 19.65 9.53 -12.76
CA ARG A 678 19.70 10.62 -11.79
C ARG A 678 18.28 11.01 -11.45
N ILE A 679 17.74 10.39 -10.43
CA ILE A 679 16.43 10.69 -9.87
C ILE A 679 16.54 10.91 -8.37
N SER A 680 15.63 11.70 -7.82
CA SER A 680 15.48 11.88 -6.38
C SER A 680 14.53 10.84 -5.79
N ASN A 681 14.48 10.79 -4.46
CA ASN A 681 13.51 9.94 -3.74
C ASN A 681 12.04 10.39 -3.92
N TYR A 682 11.81 11.44 -4.69
CA TYR A 682 10.51 12.10 -4.88
C TYR A 682 9.98 11.97 -6.30
N GLU A 683 10.65 11.21 -7.16
CA GLU A 683 10.36 11.15 -8.60
C GLU A 683 10.36 9.71 -9.11
N THR A 684 9.52 9.45 -10.12
CA THR A 684 9.70 8.30 -11.01
C THR A 684 10.42 8.76 -12.28
N PRO A 685 11.32 7.97 -12.87
CA PRO A 685 12.00 8.37 -14.09
C PRO A 685 11.03 8.49 -15.25
N ALA A 686 11.25 9.50 -16.10
CA ALA A 686 10.55 9.60 -17.37
C ALA A 686 10.95 8.43 -18.29
N LEU A 687 10.00 7.91 -19.07
CA LEU A 687 10.18 6.70 -19.88
C LEU A 687 11.32 6.84 -20.91
N ASP A 688 11.53 8.05 -21.44
CA ASP A 688 12.59 8.37 -22.43
C ASP A 688 14.00 8.53 -21.81
N LYS A 689 14.13 8.42 -20.48
CA LYS A 689 15.41 8.52 -19.76
C LYS A 689 15.95 7.15 -19.34
N LEU A 690 15.28 6.09 -19.69
CA LEU A 690 15.61 4.72 -19.33
C LEU A 690 16.34 4.00 -20.47
N PRO A 691 17.13 2.95 -20.20
CA PRO A 691 17.86 2.22 -21.23
C PRO A 691 16.91 1.68 -22.31
N GLU A 692 17.36 1.73 -23.57
CA GLU A 692 16.60 1.17 -24.67
C GLU A 692 16.86 -0.32 -24.81
N TYR A 693 15.79 -1.07 -25.00
CA TYR A 693 15.77 -2.50 -25.24
C TYR A 693 14.82 -2.83 -26.39
N VAL A 694 15.18 -3.83 -27.17
CA VAL A 694 14.33 -4.36 -28.25
C VAL A 694 13.46 -5.48 -27.67
N LEU A 695 12.15 -5.35 -27.86
CA LEU A 695 11.20 -6.42 -27.54
C LEU A 695 11.01 -7.27 -28.81
N GLU A 696 11.56 -8.49 -28.81
CA GLU A 696 11.39 -9.45 -29.89
C GLU A 696 10.04 -10.14 -29.86
#